data_4a563c98e679147e1926403dfcb0a5c7
#
_entry.id   4a563c98e679147e1926403dfcb0a5c7
#
_cell.length_a   1.000
_cell.length_b   1.000
_cell.length_c   1.000
_cell.angle_alpha   90.00
_cell.angle_beta   90.00
_cell.angle_gamma   90.00
#
_symmetry.space_group_name_H-M   'P 1'
#
loop_
_entity.id
_entity.type
_entity.pdbx_description
1 polymer ?
#
loop_
_entity_poly.entity_id
_entity_poly.type
_entity_poly.pdbx_seq_one_letter_code
_entity_poly.pdbx_strand_id
1 'polypeptide(L)'
;MTLTPPVAATRAHSFTRHGVTVEDPYAWLRDPGYPEVTDRDVLGYLEAENAYFEAQMAPRRALVDRLYEEMRGRIKEDESSVPQKDGDYLYWSAFETGGEYRRWWRRPVAGGADELMLDEPALAAGKEYFRVGALAISEDGRVLAYSTDEDGSERYTIRFKSLTGAATLDEVIPGAAGKWGDTSIEGTIGNIVFTSDGRFLLYGLTDEHWRTRTIKVHRLGTDPATDTILYYEDDPVFSVGVSETSDRRWIVLSASSHDTSEIRLYPADDPFAAPILVAPRHAGREYDVDAHGETLFIHTNDTDPMWRLVTAPVAAPGEWSERIAPSPHFYMTGVECYRDFFVVEGREDGLDQIEIHAYDPAAAPRRIAFPEASYTAGVGDNPEYDQRVLRLGYESMVTPGTVYDYDVATGALEVLKVQEIPSGYDAARYATERLTITARDGTAVPVSIVYPHDFPRDGSRPLFLYAYGAYGHAIPPGFSTGRLSLLDRGFAYAIAHIRGGDDLGQQWYHDGKLEKRANTFTDFVDVARALVEQRWTSAGRIAIAGRSAGGELMGAVVNSDPDLWGAVIADVPFVDVLNTMLDETLPLTPGEWPEWGNPIEDAAAFHLIRGYSPYDNVRAQAYPPMFISGGLNDPRVTYWEPAKWAAKLRATKTDDNLLLLKTNMGAGHGGKSGRFESLREAAEEHAFVLWQLGVDS
;
A
#
# COMPACT_ATOMS: atom_id res chain seq x y z
N MET A 1 30.50 6.90 -27.95
CA MET A 1 29.43 6.44 -28.86
C MET A 1 28.13 6.85 -28.22
N THR A 2 27.27 7.56 -28.92
CA THR A 2 25.92 7.83 -28.46
C THR A 2 25.19 6.49 -28.39
N LEU A 3 24.74 6.07 -27.22
CA LEU A 3 23.96 4.85 -27.06
C LEU A 3 22.60 5.09 -27.73
N THR A 4 22.23 4.23 -28.68
CA THR A 4 20.93 4.31 -29.35
C THR A 4 19.90 3.58 -28.48
N PRO A 5 18.78 4.21 -28.12
CA PRO A 5 17.74 3.54 -27.36
C PRO A 5 17.11 2.40 -28.17
N PRO A 6 16.63 1.34 -27.53
CA PRO A 6 15.88 0.28 -28.18
C PRO A 6 14.62 0.82 -28.84
N VAL A 7 14.23 0.22 -29.96
CA VAL A 7 13.02 0.56 -30.70
C VAL A 7 12.13 -0.68 -30.78
N ALA A 8 10.97 -0.64 -30.14
CA ALA A 8 9.99 -1.70 -30.24
C ALA A 8 9.39 -1.73 -31.67
N ALA A 9 9.26 -2.93 -32.22
CA ALA A 9 8.61 -3.08 -33.51
C ALA A 9 7.10 -2.74 -33.41
N THR A 10 6.57 -2.05 -34.41
CA THR A 10 5.12 -1.89 -34.50
C THR A 10 4.51 -3.09 -35.23
N ARG A 11 3.46 -3.68 -34.65
CA ARG A 11 2.67 -4.77 -35.22
C ARG A 11 1.22 -4.31 -35.32
N ALA A 12 0.59 -4.51 -36.49
CA ALA A 12 -0.79 -4.11 -36.70
C ALA A 12 -1.71 -4.89 -35.73
N HIS A 13 -2.34 -4.19 -34.83
CA HIS A 13 -3.36 -4.69 -33.92
C HIS A 13 -4.40 -3.60 -33.70
N SER A 14 -5.67 -3.96 -33.79
CA SER A 14 -6.77 -3.04 -33.49
C SER A 14 -8.00 -3.81 -33.03
N PHE A 15 -8.82 -3.17 -32.25
CA PHE A 15 -10.15 -3.68 -31.87
C PHE A 15 -11.18 -2.56 -31.95
N THR A 16 -12.45 -2.95 -32.05
CA THR A 16 -13.55 -1.98 -32.06
C THR A 16 -14.47 -2.23 -30.89
N ARG A 17 -14.71 -1.20 -30.07
CA ARG A 17 -15.64 -1.24 -28.95
C ARG A 17 -16.50 0.02 -28.96
N HIS A 18 -17.80 -0.10 -28.68
CA HIS A 18 -18.77 1.01 -28.71
C HIS A 18 -18.69 1.88 -30.00
N GLY A 19 -18.41 1.27 -31.14
CA GLY A 19 -18.27 1.96 -32.43
C GLY A 19 -16.96 2.72 -32.64
N VAL A 20 -16.02 2.62 -31.69
CA VAL A 20 -14.69 3.24 -31.78
C VAL A 20 -13.64 2.17 -32.06
N THR A 21 -12.81 2.39 -33.09
CA THR A 21 -11.64 1.56 -33.35
C THR A 21 -10.43 2.13 -32.58
N VAL A 22 -9.77 1.28 -31.80
CA VAL A 22 -8.54 1.57 -31.06
C VAL A 22 -7.41 0.80 -31.70
N GLU A 23 -6.33 1.49 -32.03
CA GLU A 23 -5.09 0.90 -32.54
C GLU A 23 -4.10 0.72 -31.43
N ASP A 24 -3.52 -0.47 -31.31
CA ASP A 24 -2.50 -0.80 -30.30
C ASP A 24 -1.30 -1.51 -30.96
N PRO A 25 -0.39 -0.77 -31.58
CA PRO A 25 0.73 -1.36 -32.32
C PRO A 25 1.75 -2.08 -31.44
N TYR A 26 1.66 -1.94 -30.12
CA TYR A 26 2.52 -2.57 -29.13
C TYR A 26 1.81 -3.68 -28.32
N ALA A 27 0.61 -4.08 -28.68
CA ALA A 27 -0.14 -5.18 -28.04
C ALA A 27 0.69 -6.49 -27.95
N TRP A 28 1.62 -6.70 -28.86
CA TRP A 28 2.49 -7.87 -28.91
C TRP A 28 3.47 -7.97 -27.74
N LEU A 29 3.69 -6.88 -26.95
CA LEU A 29 4.51 -6.91 -25.75
C LEU A 29 3.85 -7.71 -24.62
N ARG A 30 2.55 -7.99 -24.70
CA ARG A 30 1.89 -8.99 -23.86
C ARG A 30 2.18 -10.38 -24.41
N ASP A 31 2.89 -11.20 -23.62
CA ASP A 31 3.09 -12.62 -23.97
C ASP A 31 1.75 -13.36 -23.90
N PRO A 32 1.35 -14.09 -24.97
CA PRO A 32 0.14 -14.91 -24.95
C PRO A 32 0.13 -16.00 -23.88
N GLY A 33 1.31 -16.41 -23.42
CA GLY A 33 1.50 -17.42 -22.35
C GLY A 33 1.39 -16.85 -20.92
N TYR A 34 1.17 -15.53 -20.77
CA TYR A 34 1.08 -14.94 -19.42
C TYR A 34 0.15 -15.77 -18.50
N PRO A 35 0.54 -16.04 -17.26
CA PRO A 35 1.63 -15.42 -16.49
C PRO A 35 3.04 -15.95 -16.79
N GLU A 36 3.20 -17.03 -17.53
CA GLU A 36 4.51 -17.53 -17.95
C GLU A 36 5.00 -16.75 -19.18
N VAL A 37 6.03 -15.92 -19.00
CA VAL A 37 6.59 -15.09 -20.07
C VAL A 37 7.74 -15.84 -20.72
N THR A 38 7.51 -16.32 -21.95
CA THR A 38 8.45 -17.13 -22.72
C THR A 38 8.70 -16.65 -24.14
N ASP A 39 7.93 -15.69 -24.63
CA ASP A 39 8.09 -15.11 -25.96
C ASP A 39 9.44 -14.38 -26.06
N ARG A 40 10.26 -14.85 -27.01
CA ARG A 40 11.63 -14.35 -27.20
C ARG A 40 11.69 -12.90 -27.70
N ASP A 41 10.68 -12.45 -28.45
CA ASP A 41 10.64 -11.07 -28.92
C ASP A 41 10.33 -10.14 -27.76
N VAL A 42 9.41 -10.55 -26.87
CA VAL A 42 9.06 -9.81 -25.64
C VAL A 42 10.29 -9.75 -24.73
N LEU A 43 10.83 -10.88 -24.34
CA LEU A 43 12.02 -10.94 -23.46
C LEU A 43 13.19 -10.18 -24.06
N GLY A 44 13.45 -10.34 -25.36
CA GLY A 44 14.54 -9.65 -26.05
C GLY A 44 14.39 -8.13 -26.05
N TYR A 45 13.16 -7.60 -26.12
CA TYR A 45 12.92 -6.16 -26.00
C TYR A 45 13.15 -5.66 -24.56
N LEU A 46 12.62 -6.35 -23.56
CA LEU A 46 12.81 -5.99 -22.15
C LEU A 46 14.30 -6.04 -21.74
N GLU A 47 15.02 -7.07 -22.16
CA GLU A 47 16.47 -7.19 -21.95
C GLU A 47 17.26 -6.07 -22.64
N ALA A 48 16.86 -5.66 -23.86
CA ALA A 48 17.49 -4.55 -24.55
C ALA A 48 17.27 -3.22 -23.83
N GLU A 49 16.05 -2.98 -23.28
CA GLU A 49 15.76 -1.80 -22.46
C GLU A 49 16.59 -1.81 -21.17
N ASN A 50 16.68 -2.94 -20.48
CA ASN A 50 17.52 -3.09 -19.31
C ASN A 50 19.01 -2.84 -19.63
N ALA A 51 19.51 -3.33 -20.75
CA ALA A 51 20.88 -3.07 -21.19
C ALA A 51 21.10 -1.57 -21.50
N TYR A 52 20.11 -0.91 -22.11
CA TYR A 52 20.15 0.52 -22.34
C TYR A 52 20.13 1.32 -21.04
N PHE A 53 19.26 0.96 -20.10
CA PHE A 53 19.21 1.55 -18.75
C PHE A 53 20.58 1.45 -18.07
N GLU A 54 21.17 0.26 -18.00
CA GLU A 54 22.46 0.03 -17.37
C GLU A 54 23.58 0.88 -18.02
N ALA A 55 23.56 0.96 -19.34
CA ALA A 55 24.56 1.72 -20.08
C ALA A 55 24.42 3.24 -19.86
N GLN A 56 23.19 3.77 -19.74
CA GLN A 56 22.92 5.18 -19.44
C GLN A 56 23.27 5.53 -17.98
N MET A 57 22.98 4.62 -17.05
CA MET A 57 23.27 4.81 -15.62
C MET A 57 24.73 4.53 -15.25
N ALA A 58 25.51 3.83 -16.08
CA ALA A 58 26.90 3.50 -15.80
C ALA A 58 27.77 4.71 -15.42
N PRO A 59 27.69 5.90 -16.08
CA PRO A 59 28.43 7.08 -15.67
C PRO A 59 28.00 7.65 -14.30
N ARG A 60 26.84 7.25 -13.80
CA ARG A 60 26.26 7.68 -12.53
C ARG A 60 26.40 6.63 -11.42
N ARG A 61 27.00 5.47 -11.71
CA ARG A 61 27.14 4.37 -10.74
C ARG A 61 27.77 4.82 -9.42
N ALA A 62 28.79 5.68 -9.47
CA ALA A 62 29.42 6.23 -8.27
C ALA A 62 28.46 7.11 -7.44
N LEU A 63 27.49 7.79 -8.06
CA LEU A 63 26.44 8.53 -7.35
C LEU A 63 25.42 7.56 -6.74
N VAL A 64 24.99 6.55 -7.50
CA VAL A 64 24.08 5.48 -6.99
C VAL A 64 24.70 4.81 -5.77
N ASP A 65 25.97 4.40 -5.86
CA ASP A 65 26.67 3.73 -4.76
C ASP A 65 26.76 4.63 -3.53
N ARG A 66 27.07 5.91 -3.70
CA ARG A 66 27.11 6.89 -2.61
C ARG A 66 25.75 7.07 -1.96
N LEU A 67 24.66 7.23 -2.73
CA LEU A 67 23.30 7.35 -2.22
C LEU A 67 22.86 6.08 -1.48
N TYR A 68 23.21 4.93 -2.02
CA TYR A 68 22.95 3.65 -1.37
C TYR A 68 23.66 3.56 -0.01
N GLU A 69 24.94 3.89 0.06
CA GLU A 69 25.70 3.89 1.32
C GLU A 69 25.16 4.94 2.33
N GLU A 70 24.73 6.12 1.85
CA GLU A 70 24.07 7.12 2.69
C GLU A 70 22.78 6.58 3.30
N MET A 71 21.91 5.99 2.48
CA MET A 71 20.63 5.42 2.93
C MET A 71 20.85 4.24 3.86
N ARG A 72 21.77 3.33 3.51
CA ARG A 72 22.12 2.18 4.33
C ARG A 72 22.71 2.60 5.67
N GLY A 73 23.61 3.60 5.67
CA GLY A 73 24.21 4.13 6.89
C GLY A 73 23.21 4.77 7.87
N ARG A 74 21.99 5.11 7.40
CA ARG A 74 20.92 5.62 8.23
C ARG A 74 20.03 4.51 8.83
N ILE A 75 20.25 3.27 8.43
CA ILE A 75 19.49 2.12 8.94
C ILE A 75 20.29 1.44 10.04
N LYS A 76 19.65 1.22 11.19
CA LYS A 76 20.17 0.32 12.22
C LYS A 76 20.08 -1.11 11.69
N GLU A 77 21.23 -1.70 11.34
CA GLU A 77 21.23 -3.01 10.68
C GLU A 77 20.74 -4.16 11.58
N ASP A 78 21.04 -4.09 12.88
CA ASP A 78 20.59 -5.04 13.92
C ASP A 78 19.26 -4.62 14.57
N GLU A 79 18.36 -4.01 13.78
CA GLU A 79 17.08 -3.49 14.27
C GLU A 79 16.15 -4.60 14.75
N SER A 80 15.41 -4.31 15.85
CA SER A 80 14.38 -5.20 16.37
C SER A 80 13.10 -4.42 16.67
N SER A 81 11.94 -5.05 16.48
CA SER A 81 10.67 -4.49 16.94
C SER A 81 10.61 -4.45 18.48
N VAL A 82 9.72 -3.62 19.02
CA VAL A 82 9.41 -3.65 20.47
C VAL A 82 8.64 -4.94 20.74
N PRO A 83 9.03 -5.73 21.76
CA PRO A 83 8.31 -6.96 22.08
C PRO A 83 6.84 -6.68 22.43
N GLN A 84 5.95 -7.47 21.84
CA GLN A 84 4.51 -7.40 22.05
C GLN A 84 4.02 -8.61 22.82
N LYS A 85 3.20 -8.39 23.87
CA LYS A 85 2.60 -9.47 24.63
C LYS A 85 1.35 -9.98 23.94
N ASP A 86 1.26 -11.32 23.78
CA ASP A 86 0.04 -12.03 23.42
C ASP A 86 0.00 -13.37 24.19
N GLY A 87 -0.99 -13.53 25.03
CA GLY A 87 -1.13 -14.68 25.93
C GLY A 87 0.07 -14.83 26.85
N ASP A 88 0.66 -16.02 26.83
CA ASP A 88 1.78 -16.38 27.70
C ASP A 88 3.17 -15.98 27.17
N TYR A 89 3.23 -15.30 26.01
CA TYR A 89 4.48 -14.97 25.33
C TYR A 89 4.60 -13.49 24.99
N LEU A 90 5.86 -13.06 24.87
CA LEU A 90 6.29 -11.84 24.21
C LEU A 90 6.81 -12.22 22.81
N TYR A 91 6.38 -11.50 21.79
CA TYR A 91 6.73 -11.72 20.39
C TYR A 91 7.46 -10.51 19.82
N TRP A 92 8.47 -10.72 18.98
CA TRP A 92 9.17 -9.66 18.25
C TRP A 92 9.87 -10.19 17.02
N SER A 93 10.22 -9.28 16.12
CA SER A 93 11.11 -9.57 14.99
C SER A 93 12.44 -8.83 15.15
N ALA A 94 13.51 -9.38 14.57
CA ALA A 94 14.82 -8.75 14.58
C ALA A 94 15.60 -9.07 13.31
N PHE A 95 16.42 -8.10 12.88
CA PHE A 95 17.41 -8.30 11.85
C PHE A 95 18.78 -8.60 12.47
N GLU A 96 19.60 -9.33 11.74
CA GLU A 96 21.04 -9.40 12.00
C GLU A 96 21.78 -8.34 11.18
N THR A 97 22.94 -7.91 11.66
CA THR A 97 23.82 -7.01 10.90
C THR A 97 24.12 -7.59 9.53
N GLY A 98 23.88 -6.81 8.47
CA GLY A 98 24.02 -7.25 7.07
C GLY A 98 22.88 -8.13 6.56
N GLY A 99 21.90 -8.47 7.41
CA GLY A 99 20.77 -9.32 7.02
C GLY A 99 19.73 -8.58 6.19
N GLU A 100 19.22 -9.25 5.15
CA GLU A 100 18.14 -8.74 4.29
C GLU A 100 16.76 -9.01 4.85
N TYR A 101 16.64 -10.05 5.66
CA TYR A 101 15.38 -10.59 6.16
C TYR A 101 15.38 -10.70 7.67
N ARG A 102 14.19 -10.78 8.26
CA ARG A 102 13.96 -10.82 9.71
C ARG A 102 14.05 -12.24 10.22
N ARG A 103 14.32 -12.35 11.55
CA ARG A 103 13.99 -13.53 12.34
C ARG A 103 12.88 -13.18 13.30
N TRP A 104 11.94 -14.09 13.50
CA TRP A 104 10.81 -13.95 14.40
C TRP A 104 11.04 -14.76 15.66
N TRP A 105 10.87 -14.12 16.77
CA TRP A 105 11.21 -14.63 18.09
C TRP A 105 10.03 -14.55 19.04
N ARG A 106 10.04 -15.42 20.06
CA ARG A 106 9.18 -15.29 21.22
C ARG A 106 9.92 -15.64 22.49
N ARG A 107 9.37 -15.22 23.63
CA ARG A 107 9.86 -15.55 24.98
C ARG A 107 8.67 -15.68 25.92
N PRO A 108 8.63 -16.69 26.86
CA PRO A 108 7.59 -16.76 27.86
C PRO A 108 7.57 -15.49 28.74
N VAL A 109 6.38 -14.95 29.02
CA VAL A 109 6.20 -13.79 29.91
C VAL A 109 6.73 -14.09 31.32
N ALA A 110 6.60 -15.34 31.78
CA ALA A 110 7.13 -15.79 33.07
C ALA A 110 8.67 -15.82 33.14
N GLY A 111 9.36 -15.52 32.04
CA GLY A 111 10.81 -15.61 31.86
C GLY A 111 11.25 -16.94 31.28
N GLY A 112 12.38 -16.91 30.59
CA GLY A 112 12.93 -18.06 29.88
C GLY A 112 13.91 -17.64 28.79
N ALA A 113 14.34 -18.59 27.99
CA ALA A 113 15.17 -18.33 26.81
C ALA A 113 14.33 -17.82 25.64
N ASP A 114 14.96 -17.07 24.75
CA ASP A 114 14.39 -16.69 23.46
C ASP A 114 14.24 -17.92 22.58
N GLU A 115 13.08 -18.06 21.95
CA GLU A 115 12.75 -19.15 21.05
C GLU A 115 12.59 -18.60 19.63
N LEU A 116 13.36 -19.14 18.67
CA LEU A 116 13.26 -18.78 17.26
C LEU A 116 12.03 -19.43 16.62
N MET A 117 11.05 -18.63 16.26
CA MET A 117 9.82 -19.09 15.61
C MET A 117 10.02 -19.26 14.11
N LEU A 118 10.52 -18.24 13.40
CA LEU A 118 10.73 -18.27 11.96
C LEU A 118 12.09 -17.65 11.60
N ASP A 119 12.83 -18.32 10.72
CA ASP A 119 14.12 -17.87 10.18
C ASP A 119 13.95 -17.53 8.69
N GLU A 120 13.54 -16.27 8.38
CA GLU A 120 13.38 -15.84 6.99
C GLU A 120 14.70 -15.92 6.20
N PRO A 121 15.88 -15.53 6.76
CA PRO A 121 17.15 -15.72 6.08
C PRO A 121 17.40 -17.16 5.62
N ALA A 122 17.05 -18.15 6.43
CA ALA A 122 17.20 -19.56 6.05
C ALA A 122 16.20 -19.97 4.95
N LEU A 123 14.97 -19.45 5.01
CA LEU A 123 13.93 -19.72 4.01
C LEU A 123 14.21 -19.03 2.66
N ALA A 124 14.81 -17.83 2.68
CA ALA A 124 15.16 -17.06 1.51
C ALA A 124 16.43 -17.56 0.81
N ALA A 125 17.24 -18.42 1.48
CA ALA A 125 18.53 -18.85 0.97
C ALA A 125 18.41 -19.51 -0.41
N GLY A 126 19.14 -18.97 -1.41
CA GLY A 126 19.17 -19.48 -2.78
C GLY A 126 17.96 -19.12 -3.64
N LYS A 127 17.06 -18.24 -3.16
CA LYS A 127 15.93 -17.72 -3.94
C LYS A 127 16.24 -16.33 -4.47
N GLU A 128 15.74 -16.01 -5.64
CA GLU A 128 15.85 -14.67 -6.24
C GLU A 128 14.85 -13.69 -5.60
N TYR A 129 13.71 -14.21 -5.17
CA TYR A 129 12.67 -13.48 -4.48
C TYR A 129 12.18 -14.27 -3.26
N PHE A 130 11.89 -13.58 -2.16
CA PHE A 130 11.29 -14.18 -0.98
C PHE A 130 10.53 -13.13 -0.18
N ARG A 131 9.31 -13.46 0.21
CA ARG A 131 8.48 -12.62 1.09
C ARG A 131 7.61 -13.50 1.98
N VAL A 132 7.52 -13.14 3.26
CA VAL A 132 6.50 -13.67 4.17
C VAL A 132 5.23 -12.83 3.98
N GLY A 133 4.09 -13.49 3.75
CA GLY A 133 2.79 -12.84 3.55
C GLY A 133 2.01 -12.72 4.86
N ALA A 134 1.82 -13.82 5.56
CA ALA A 134 1.04 -13.90 6.78
C ALA A 134 1.72 -14.76 7.84
N LEU A 135 1.46 -14.44 9.10
CA LEU A 135 1.84 -15.21 10.29
C LEU A 135 0.64 -15.32 11.20
N ALA A 136 0.32 -16.52 11.67
CA ALA A 136 -0.67 -16.75 12.70
C ALA A 136 -0.16 -17.80 13.69
N ILE A 137 -0.44 -17.60 14.96
CA ILE A 137 -0.05 -18.51 16.02
C ILE A 137 -1.33 -19.04 16.65
N SER A 138 -1.40 -20.38 16.86
CA SER A 138 -2.53 -20.97 17.60
C SER A 138 -2.62 -20.40 19.00
N GLU A 139 -3.83 -20.24 19.56
CA GLU A 139 -4.05 -19.59 20.86
C GLU A 139 -3.27 -20.28 22.02
N ASP A 140 -3.04 -21.59 21.91
CA ASP A 140 -2.21 -22.35 22.84
C ASP A 140 -0.69 -22.16 22.64
N GLY A 141 -0.29 -21.35 21.66
CA GLY A 141 1.13 -21.03 21.34
C GLY A 141 1.92 -22.20 20.77
N ARG A 142 1.31 -23.27 20.27
CA ARG A 142 2.02 -24.50 19.86
C ARG A 142 2.31 -24.60 18.36
N VAL A 143 1.51 -23.95 17.54
CA VAL A 143 1.61 -24.03 16.08
C VAL A 143 1.74 -22.65 15.51
N LEU A 144 2.69 -22.47 14.60
CA LEU A 144 2.83 -21.32 13.71
C LEU A 144 2.37 -21.74 12.32
N ALA A 145 1.38 -21.02 11.77
CA ALA A 145 1.08 -21.00 10.35
C ALA A 145 1.72 -19.75 9.73
N TYR A 146 2.38 -19.92 8.58
CA TYR A 146 3.00 -18.81 7.85
C TYR A 146 2.89 -19.02 6.35
N SER A 147 2.78 -17.94 5.60
CA SER A 147 2.72 -18.00 4.16
C SER A 147 3.93 -17.32 3.51
N THR A 148 4.39 -17.84 2.37
CA THR A 148 5.53 -17.30 1.63
C THR A 148 5.21 -17.14 0.16
N ASP A 149 5.68 -16.04 -0.44
CA ASP A 149 5.80 -15.82 -1.88
C ASP A 149 7.29 -15.92 -2.26
N GLU A 150 7.61 -16.70 -3.30
CA GLU A 150 8.98 -17.03 -3.69
C GLU A 150 9.34 -16.53 -5.10
N ASP A 151 8.43 -15.84 -5.79
CA ASP A 151 8.63 -15.36 -7.16
C ASP A 151 8.10 -13.94 -7.43
N GLY A 152 7.41 -13.33 -6.45
CA GLY A 152 6.81 -12.00 -6.57
C GLY A 152 5.43 -11.98 -7.22
N SER A 153 4.83 -13.16 -7.46
CA SER A 153 3.48 -13.27 -8.05
C SER A 153 2.35 -13.02 -7.07
N GLU A 154 2.65 -12.82 -5.80
CA GLU A 154 1.69 -12.71 -4.69
C GLU A 154 0.80 -13.94 -4.50
N ARG A 155 1.17 -15.09 -5.09
CA ARG A 155 0.61 -16.40 -4.77
C ARG A 155 1.39 -17.03 -3.65
N TYR A 156 0.76 -17.11 -2.50
CA TYR A 156 1.41 -17.59 -1.29
C TYR A 156 1.23 -19.08 -1.10
N THR A 157 2.18 -19.66 -0.40
CA THR A 157 2.10 -21.05 0.08
C THR A 157 2.10 -21.04 1.59
N ILE A 158 1.04 -21.55 2.22
CA ILE A 158 0.96 -21.71 3.68
C ILE A 158 1.74 -22.95 4.09
N ARG A 159 2.50 -22.80 5.16
CA ARG A 159 3.25 -23.86 5.83
C ARG A 159 3.02 -23.79 7.33
N PHE A 160 3.19 -24.92 8.00
CA PHE A 160 3.02 -25.03 9.43
C PHE A 160 4.31 -25.43 10.12
N LYS A 161 4.52 -24.91 11.32
CA LYS A 161 5.67 -25.23 12.16
C LYS A 161 5.22 -25.47 13.59
N SER A 162 5.65 -26.61 14.17
CA SER A 162 5.49 -26.85 15.61
C SER A 162 6.45 -25.97 16.40
N LEU A 163 5.93 -25.22 17.35
CA LEU A 163 6.70 -24.39 18.29
C LEU A 163 7.04 -25.12 19.59
N THR A 164 6.67 -26.40 19.73
CA THR A 164 6.96 -27.21 20.94
C THR A 164 8.17 -28.15 20.78
N GLY A 165 8.95 -27.97 19.72
CA GLY A 165 10.20 -28.76 19.51
C GLY A 165 10.01 -30.18 18.98
N ALA A 166 8.79 -30.62 18.72
CA ALA A 166 8.50 -31.90 18.08
C ALA A 166 8.14 -31.67 16.61
N ALA A 167 8.62 -32.55 15.74
CA ALA A 167 8.31 -32.72 14.32
C ALA A 167 7.82 -31.51 13.49
N THR A 168 8.39 -31.32 12.31
CA THR A 168 7.81 -30.51 11.23
C THR A 168 6.40 -31.03 10.94
N LEU A 169 5.45 -30.12 10.84
CA LEU A 169 4.15 -30.41 10.27
C LEU A 169 4.33 -30.41 8.74
N ASP A 170 4.03 -31.52 8.09
CA ASP A 170 4.30 -31.71 6.66
C ASP A 170 3.20 -31.10 5.74
N GLU A 171 2.26 -30.38 6.32
CA GLU A 171 1.14 -29.78 5.60
C GLU A 171 1.61 -28.56 4.82
N VAL A 172 1.25 -28.48 3.53
CA VAL A 172 1.56 -27.38 2.64
C VAL A 172 0.32 -27.04 1.82
N ILE A 173 -0.11 -25.78 1.88
CA ILE A 173 -1.28 -25.29 1.12
C ILE A 173 -0.82 -24.27 0.09
N PRO A 174 -0.72 -24.63 -1.21
CA PRO A 174 -0.34 -23.73 -2.28
C PRO A 174 -1.53 -22.86 -2.73
N GLY A 175 -1.22 -21.70 -3.33
CA GLY A 175 -2.21 -20.79 -3.92
C GLY A 175 -3.06 -20.04 -2.91
N ALA A 176 -2.58 -19.93 -1.67
CA ALA A 176 -3.23 -19.11 -0.67
C ALA A 176 -3.17 -17.63 -1.05
N ALA A 177 -4.20 -16.90 -0.67
CA ALA A 177 -4.22 -15.46 -0.80
C ALA A 177 -3.20 -14.83 0.15
N GLY A 178 -2.45 -13.87 -0.38
CA GLY A 178 -1.64 -12.99 0.42
C GLY A 178 -2.44 -11.78 0.90
N LYS A 179 -1.81 -11.00 1.74
CA LYS A 179 -2.36 -9.72 2.17
C LYS A 179 -2.41 -8.77 0.97
N TRP A 180 -3.60 -8.35 0.55
CA TRP A 180 -3.77 -7.28 -0.40
C TRP A 180 -3.64 -5.94 0.32
N GLY A 181 -2.73 -5.12 -0.15
CA GLY A 181 -2.49 -3.78 0.37
C GLY A 181 -1.14 -3.65 1.06
N ASP A 182 -0.45 -2.60 0.70
CA ASP A 182 0.69 -2.09 1.43
C ASP A 182 0.16 -1.28 2.62
N THR A 183 -0.44 -1.99 3.57
CA THR A 183 -0.72 -1.35 4.84
C THR A 183 0.57 -1.38 5.61
N SER A 184 1.20 -0.24 5.74
CA SER A 184 2.34 0.03 6.62
C SER A 184 2.02 -0.21 8.10
N ILE A 185 0.85 -0.71 8.42
CA ILE A 185 0.45 -1.15 9.75
C ILE A 185 0.93 -2.60 9.88
N GLU A 186 2.08 -2.76 10.51
CA GLU A 186 2.54 -4.06 10.97
C GLU A 186 1.47 -4.62 11.91
N GLY A 187 0.95 -5.82 11.61
CA GLY A 187 0.08 -6.56 12.53
C GLY A 187 -1.33 -6.87 12.07
N THR A 188 -1.87 -6.29 11.02
CA THR A 188 -3.19 -6.69 10.57
C THR A 188 -3.11 -7.83 9.57
N ILE A 189 -3.30 -9.00 10.10
CA ILE A 189 -4.05 -10.17 9.65
C ILE A 189 -3.94 -10.42 8.15
N GLY A 190 -3.04 -11.30 7.79
CA GLY A 190 -3.12 -12.05 6.56
C GLY A 190 -4.41 -12.87 6.56
N ASN A 191 -4.87 -13.30 5.40
CA ASN A 191 -6.07 -14.11 5.20
C ASN A 191 -5.99 -15.51 5.83
N ILE A 192 -5.44 -15.65 7.04
CA ILE A 192 -5.35 -16.89 7.81
C ILE A 192 -5.71 -16.65 9.28
N VAL A 193 -6.59 -17.47 9.83
CA VAL A 193 -7.05 -17.41 11.22
C VAL A 193 -7.17 -18.80 11.79
N PHE A 194 -6.62 -19.05 12.98
CA PHE A 194 -6.89 -20.28 13.72
C PHE A 194 -8.25 -20.22 14.42
N THR A 195 -8.90 -21.37 14.54
CA THR A 195 -9.98 -21.50 15.55
C THR A 195 -9.39 -21.41 16.95
N SER A 196 -10.20 -20.95 17.92
CA SER A 196 -9.76 -20.77 19.31
C SER A 196 -9.23 -22.06 19.98
N ASP A 197 -9.69 -23.22 19.51
CA ASP A 197 -9.18 -24.52 19.97
C ASP A 197 -7.91 -24.99 19.21
N GLY A 198 -7.42 -24.20 18.24
CA GLY A 198 -6.22 -24.46 17.45
C GLY A 198 -6.30 -25.69 16.53
N ARG A 199 -7.49 -26.28 16.33
CA ARG A 199 -7.64 -27.48 15.49
C ARG A 199 -7.79 -27.21 14.00
N PHE A 200 -8.27 -26.01 13.66
CA PHE A 200 -8.52 -25.62 12.28
C PHE A 200 -7.85 -24.29 11.97
N LEU A 201 -7.48 -24.14 10.69
CA LEU A 201 -7.05 -22.87 10.10
C LEU A 201 -8.04 -22.48 9.00
N LEU A 202 -8.57 -21.27 9.05
CA LEU A 202 -9.30 -20.67 7.95
C LEU A 202 -8.32 -19.89 7.08
N TYR A 203 -8.49 -19.98 5.76
CA TYR A 203 -7.61 -19.29 4.83
C TYR A 203 -8.32 -18.91 3.53
N GLY A 204 -7.86 -17.81 2.90
CA GLY A 204 -8.28 -17.43 1.56
C GLY A 204 -7.54 -18.22 0.49
N LEU A 205 -8.23 -18.60 -0.58
CA LEU A 205 -7.67 -19.25 -1.76
C LEU A 205 -7.93 -18.40 -2.99
N THR A 206 -6.88 -18.20 -3.81
CA THR A 206 -7.00 -17.52 -5.10
C THR A 206 -7.50 -18.48 -6.18
N ASP A 207 -8.32 -17.97 -7.10
CA ASP A 207 -8.74 -18.68 -8.31
C ASP A 207 -7.64 -18.63 -9.41
N GLU A 208 -7.97 -19.14 -10.62
CA GLU A 208 -7.08 -19.12 -11.78
C GLU A 208 -6.70 -17.70 -12.25
N HIS A 209 -7.50 -16.69 -11.89
CA HIS A 209 -7.28 -15.28 -12.19
C HIS A 209 -6.66 -14.50 -11.03
N TRP A 210 -6.05 -15.17 -10.03
CA TRP A 210 -5.46 -14.56 -8.82
C TRP A 210 -6.46 -13.82 -7.90
N ARG A 211 -7.77 -14.05 -8.03
CA ARG A 211 -8.79 -13.41 -7.20
C ARG A 211 -9.07 -14.26 -5.97
N THR A 212 -9.10 -13.64 -4.81
CA THR A 212 -9.46 -14.30 -3.56
C THR A 212 -10.97 -14.41 -3.45
N ARG A 213 -11.53 -15.54 -3.89
CA ARG A 213 -12.97 -15.77 -3.93
C ARG A 213 -13.45 -16.91 -3.03
N THR A 214 -12.53 -17.64 -2.44
CA THR A 214 -12.86 -18.84 -1.66
C THR A 214 -12.23 -18.75 -0.28
N ILE A 215 -13.04 -18.99 0.76
CA ILE A 215 -12.54 -19.28 2.10
C ILE A 215 -12.68 -20.77 2.36
N LYS A 216 -11.57 -21.39 2.78
CA LYS A 216 -11.51 -22.80 3.17
C LYS A 216 -11.15 -22.97 4.63
N VAL A 217 -11.52 -24.12 5.17
CA VAL A 217 -11.15 -24.58 6.51
C VAL A 217 -10.26 -25.80 6.38
N HIS A 218 -9.03 -25.66 6.84
CA HIS A 218 -8.06 -26.75 6.95
C HIS A 218 -8.07 -27.32 8.37
N ARG A 219 -8.18 -28.64 8.49
CA ARG A 219 -7.97 -29.33 9.76
C ARG A 219 -6.51 -29.74 9.90
N LEU A 220 -5.82 -29.26 10.92
CA LEU A 220 -4.44 -29.63 11.17
C LEU A 220 -4.25 -31.14 11.22
N GLY A 221 -3.22 -31.65 10.56
CA GLY A 221 -2.89 -33.07 10.47
C GLY A 221 -3.67 -33.83 9.39
N THR A 222 -4.35 -33.12 8.47
CA THR A 222 -5.05 -33.77 7.34
C THR A 222 -4.50 -33.30 5.99
N ASP A 223 -4.83 -34.04 4.93
CA ASP A 223 -4.49 -33.62 3.57
C ASP A 223 -5.29 -32.37 3.16
N PRO A 224 -4.65 -31.27 2.77
CA PRO A 224 -5.33 -30.04 2.29
C PRO A 224 -6.30 -30.27 1.13
N ALA A 225 -6.14 -31.32 0.34
CA ALA A 225 -7.10 -31.70 -0.69
C ALA A 225 -8.51 -32.04 -0.13
N THR A 226 -8.60 -32.32 1.18
CA THR A 226 -9.85 -32.62 1.87
C THR A 226 -10.48 -31.41 2.53
N ASP A 227 -9.88 -30.23 2.40
CA ASP A 227 -10.36 -29.01 3.06
C ASP A 227 -11.75 -28.59 2.60
N THR A 228 -12.56 -28.20 3.56
CA THR A 228 -13.93 -27.80 3.33
C THR A 228 -14.01 -26.36 2.84
N ILE A 229 -14.75 -26.11 1.76
CA ILE A 229 -15.11 -24.75 1.36
C ILE A 229 -16.15 -24.22 2.35
N LEU A 230 -15.81 -23.15 3.05
CA LEU A 230 -16.69 -22.44 3.96
C LEU A 230 -17.56 -21.43 3.24
N TYR A 231 -16.95 -20.71 2.32
CA TYR A 231 -17.61 -19.66 1.53
C TYR A 231 -16.99 -19.56 0.14
N TYR A 232 -17.83 -19.32 -0.85
CA TYR A 232 -17.42 -18.98 -2.21
C TYR A 232 -18.18 -17.75 -2.69
N GLU A 233 -17.47 -16.80 -3.27
CA GLU A 233 -18.00 -15.56 -3.81
C GLU A 233 -18.21 -15.68 -5.32
N ASP A 234 -19.46 -15.59 -5.77
CA ASP A 234 -19.81 -15.70 -7.18
C ASP A 234 -19.53 -14.43 -7.98
N ASP A 235 -19.61 -13.25 -7.32
CA ASP A 235 -19.40 -11.97 -7.97
C ASP A 235 -17.90 -11.65 -8.07
N PRO A 236 -17.32 -11.53 -9.29
CA PRO A 236 -15.89 -11.27 -9.47
C PRO A 236 -15.44 -9.87 -9.04
N VAL A 237 -16.36 -8.96 -8.75
CA VAL A 237 -16.08 -7.63 -8.21
C VAL A 237 -15.67 -7.69 -6.73
N PHE A 238 -16.09 -8.75 -6.03
CA PHE A 238 -15.84 -8.92 -4.61
C PHE A 238 -14.67 -9.85 -4.33
N SER A 239 -13.90 -9.48 -3.33
CA SER A 239 -12.87 -10.32 -2.69
C SER A 239 -13.32 -10.77 -1.32
N VAL A 240 -12.81 -11.91 -0.85
CA VAL A 240 -13.13 -12.45 0.47
C VAL A 240 -11.91 -12.51 1.37
N GLY A 241 -12.12 -12.29 2.66
CA GLY A 241 -11.09 -12.35 3.69
C GLY A 241 -11.62 -12.90 5.00
N VAL A 242 -10.70 -13.28 5.88
CA VAL A 242 -10.99 -13.69 7.25
C VAL A 242 -10.15 -12.93 8.25
N SER A 243 -10.78 -12.60 9.38
CA SER A 243 -10.15 -12.00 10.55
C SER A 243 -10.86 -12.49 11.81
N GLU A 244 -10.54 -11.94 12.96
CA GLU A 244 -11.24 -12.20 14.20
C GLU A 244 -11.61 -10.91 14.92
N THR A 245 -12.64 -10.96 15.77
CA THR A 245 -12.98 -9.84 16.64
C THR A 245 -11.96 -9.68 17.77
N SER A 246 -11.80 -8.47 18.28
CA SER A 246 -10.84 -8.17 19.37
C SER A 246 -11.04 -9.02 20.63
N ASP A 247 -12.28 -9.42 20.91
CA ASP A 247 -12.60 -10.33 22.03
C ASP A 247 -12.37 -11.82 21.70
N ARG A 248 -11.89 -12.13 20.46
CA ARG A 248 -11.59 -13.49 19.96
C ARG A 248 -12.74 -14.49 20.03
N ARG A 249 -13.98 -14.00 20.10
CA ARG A 249 -15.17 -14.86 20.15
C ARG A 249 -15.69 -15.21 18.77
N TRP A 250 -15.37 -14.40 17.77
CA TRP A 250 -15.91 -14.53 16.43
C TRP A 250 -14.81 -14.50 15.37
N ILE A 251 -14.91 -15.41 14.42
CA ILE A 251 -14.22 -15.31 13.14
C ILE A 251 -15.09 -14.45 12.23
N VAL A 252 -14.49 -13.41 11.68
CA VAL A 252 -15.11 -12.46 10.76
C VAL A 252 -14.76 -12.87 9.34
N LEU A 253 -15.77 -13.23 8.55
CA LEU A 253 -15.65 -13.43 7.11
C LEU A 253 -16.21 -12.20 6.40
N SER A 254 -15.36 -11.49 5.70
CA SER A 254 -15.74 -10.32 4.89
C SER A 254 -15.77 -10.66 3.41
N ALA A 255 -16.78 -10.18 2.70
CA ALA A 255 -16.84 -10.13 1.24
C ALA A 255 -16.98 -8.66 0.86
N SER A 256 -15.99 -8.08 0.19
CA SER A 256 -15.93 -6.63 -0.07
C SER A 256 -15.47 -6.31 -1.47
N SER A 257 -16.01 -5.22 -2.01
CA SER A 257 -15.51 -4.47 -3.16
C SER A 257 -14.90 -3.14 -2.68
N HIS A 258 -14.57 -2.22 -3.59
CA HIS A 258 -14.07 -0.89 -3.23
C HIS A 258 -15.10 0.05 -2.58
N ASP A 259 -16.38 -0.31 -2.58
CA ASP A 259 -17.45 0.55 -2.09
C ASP A 259 -18.60 -0.20 -1.38
N THR A 260 -18.48 -1.50 -1.22
CA THR A 260 -19.56 -2.33 -0.67
C THR A 260 -18.99 -3.48 0.13
N SER A 261 -19.53 -3.72 1.32
CA SER A 261 -19.14 -4.87 2.15
C SER A 261 -20.31 -5.70 2.64
N GLU A 262 -20.01 -6.96 2.94
CA GLU A 262 -20.91 -7.92 3.60
C GLU A 262 -20.11 -8.78 4.57
N ILE A 263 -20.54 -8.87 5.81
CA ILE A 263 -19.81 -9.58 6.86
C ILE A 263 -20.67 -10.69 7.46
N ARG A 264 -20.02 -11.84 7.64
CA ARG A 264 -20.54 -13.01 8.37
C ARG A 264 -19.66 -13.32 9.57
N LEU A 265 -20.29 -13.64 10.68
CA LEU A 265 -19.61 -14.06 11.91
C LEU A 265 -19.81 -15.56 12.12
N TYR A 266 -18.72 -16.25 12.43
CA TYR A 266 -18.70 -17.64 12.85
C TYR A 266 -18.17 -17.72 14.28
N PRO A 267 -18.70 -18.60 15.16
CA PRO A 267 -18.08 -18.83 16.46
C PRO A 267 -16.60 -19.23 16.29
N ALA A 268 -15.72 -18.66 17.09
CA ALA A 268 -14.28 -18.91 16.96
C ALA A 268 -13.88 -20.37 17.25
N ASP A 269 -14.72 -21.12 18.01
CA ASP A 269 -14.52 -22.53 18.35
C ASP A 269 -15.23 -23.51 17.39
N ASP A 270 -16.13 -23.03 16.53
CA ASP A 270 -16.87 -23.86 15.56
C ASP A 270 -17.08 -23.15 14.21
N PRO A 271 -16.12 -23.25 13.29
CA PRO A 271 -16.24 -22.62 11.98
C PRO A 271 -17.31 -23.24 11.07
N PHE A 272 -17.88 -24.38 11.46
CA PHE A 272 -18.94 -25.05 10.71
C PHE A 272 -20.38 -24.73 11.22
N ALA A 273 -20.48 -23.94 12.29
CA ALA A 273 -21.76 -23.42 12.74
C ALA A 273 -22.42 -22.54 11.67
N ALA A 274 -23.74 -22.38 11.73
CA ALA A 274 -24.43 -21.46 10.84
C ALA A 274 -23.92 -20.01 11.09
N PRO A 275 -23.47 -19.29 10.04
CA PRO A 275 -22.98 -17.94 10.21
C PRO A 275 -24.09 -16.95 10.57
N ILE A 276 -23.72 -15.93 11.30
CA ILE A 276 -24.54 -14.74 11.54
C ILE A 276 -24.23 -13.73 10.45
N LEU A 277 -25.16 -13.44 9.56
CA LEU A 277 -25.04 -12.33 8.61
C LEU A 277 -25.33 -11.03 9.36
N VAL A 278 -24.33 -10.12 9.39
CA VAL A 278 -24.46 -8.84 10.11
C VAL A 278 -25.43 -7.91 9.37
N ALA A 279 -25.19 -7.69 8.09
CA ALA A 279 -26.13 -6.99 7.21
C ALA A 279 -25.96 -7.45 5.76
N PRO A 280 -27.05 -7.55 4.96
CA PRO A 280 -26.96 -7.91 3.54
C PRO A 280 -26.25 -6.82 2.74
N ARG A 281 -25.71 -7.15 1.59
CA ARG A 281 -25.10 -6.15 0.66
C ARG A 281 -26.08 -5.05 0.31
N HIS A 282 -25.53 -3.85 0.27
CA HIS A 282 -26.20 -2.66 -0.26
C HIS A 282 -25.13 -1.84 -0.99
N ALA A 283 -25.30 -1.61 -2.28
CA ALA A 283 -24.33 -0.86 -3.08
C ALA A 283 -23.99 0.50 -2.45
N GLY A 284 -22.70 0.79 -2.33
CA GLY A 284 -22.18 2.00 -1.72
C GLY A 284 -22.18 1.97 -0.18
N ARG A 285 -22.59 0.86 0.45
CA ARG A 285 -22.48 0.72 1.90
C ARG A 285 -21.30 -0.17 2.25
N GLU A 286 -20.39 0.42 2.95
CA GLU A 286 -19.25 -0.24 3.57
C GLU A 286 -19.45 -0.32 5.08
N TYR A 287 -18.97 -1.38 5.70
CA TYR A 287 -18.94 -1.49 7.16
C TYR A 287 -17.91 -2.53 7.62
N ASP A 288 -17.35 -2.28 8.79
CA ASP A 288 -16.50 -3.19 9.56
C ASP A 288 -17.19 -3.52 10.88
N VAL A 289 -16.79 -4.65 11.50
CA VAL A 289 -17.41 -5.13 12.72
C VAL A 289 -16.34 -5.56 13.72
N ASP A 290 -16.50 -5.08 14.94
CA ASP A 290 -15.84 -5.63 16.11
C ASP A 290 -16.88 -6.01 17.17
N ALA A 291 -16.47 -6.70 18.24
CA ALA A 291 -17.38 -7.18 19.25
C ALA A 291 -16.90 -6.89 20.68
N HIS A 292 -17.87 -6.58 21.52
CA HIS A 292 -17.70 -6.52 22.97
C HIS A 292 -18.80 -7.33 23.64
N GLY A 293 -18.48 -8.58 23.99
CA GLY A 293 -19.44 -9.52 24.56
C GLY A 293 -20.59 -9.83 23.59
N GLU A 294 -21.82 -9.51 23.97
CA GLU A 294 -23.03 -9.74 23.15
C GLU A 294 -23.42 -8.53 22.30
N THR A 295 -22.53 -7.54 22.16
CA THR A 295 -22.76 -6.32 21.39
C THR A 295 -21.76 -6.20 20.27
N LEU A 296 -22.25 -6.03 19.04
CA LEU A 296 -21.46 -5.68 17.87
C LEU A 296 -21.24 -4.17 17.84
N PHE A 297 -20.05 -3.75 17.51
CA PHE A 297 -19.64 -2.39 17.18
C PHE A 297 -19.42 -2.34 15.68
N ILE A 298 -20.24 -1.58 14.97
CA ILE A 298 -20.29 -1.55 13.52
C ILE A 298 -19.93 -0.14 13.06
N HIS A 299 -18.77 0.00 12.47
CA HIS A 299 -18.27 1.19 11.83
C HIS A 299 -18.76 1.21 10.37
N THR A 300 -19.45 2.27 9.92
CA THR A 300 -20.14 2.27 8.62
C THR A 300 -20.33 3.66 8.02
N ASN A 301 -20.39 3.71 6.68
CA ASN A 301 -20.73 4.89 5.88
C ASN A 301 -22.21 4.92 5.44
N ASP A 302 -23.09 4.12 6.02
CA ASP A 302 -24.46 3.89 5.55
C ASP A 302 -25.34 5.14 5.44
N THR A 303 -25.00 6.22 6.15
CA THR A 303 -25.75 7.46 6.16
C THR A 303 -24.91 8.70 5.81
N ASP A 304 -23.58 8.64 5.94
CA ASP A 304 -22.71 9.79 5.75
C ASP A 304 -21.30 9.35 5.34
N PRO A 305 -20.65 10.01 4.36
CA PRO A 305 -19.28 9.70 3.93
C PRO A 305 -18.19 10.01 4.99
N MET A 306 -18.54 10.65 6.10
CA MET A 306 -17.63 10.83 7.25
C MET A 306 -17.69 9.65 8.23
N TRP A 307 -18.49 8.63 7.91
CA TRP A 307 -18.73 7.41 8.67
C TRP A 307 -19.28 7.64 10.07
N ARG A 308 -19.81 6.62 10.67
CA ARG A 308 -20.35 6.61 12.02
C ARG A 308 -20.16 5.27 12.71
N LEU A 309 -20.36 5.25 14.01
CA LEU A 309 -20.40 4.01 14.79
C LEU A 309 -21.82 3.70 15.21
N VAL A 310 -22.27 2.51 14.92
CA VAL A 310 -23.53 1.95 15.44
C VAL A 310 -23.26 0.69 16.24
N THR A 311 -24.19 0.30 17.08
CA THR A 311 -24.13 -0.97 17.83
C THR A 311 -25.37 -1.81 17.55
N ALA A 312 -25.24 -3.15 17.64
CA ALA A 312 -26.34 -4.09 17.53
C ALA A 312 -26.12 -5.27 18.48
N PRO A 313 -27.20 -5.91 18.99
CA PRO A 313 -27.04 -7.19 19.67
C PRO A 313 -26.58 -8.28 18.69
N VAL A 314 -25.68 -9.17 19.10
CA VAL A 314 -25.28 -10.33 18.29
C VAL A 314 -26.49 -11.17 17.88
N ALA A 315 -27.51 -11.32 18.76
CA ALA A 315 -28.71 -12.06 18.49
C ALA A 315 -29.68 -11.37 17.48
N ALA A 316 -29.48 -10.06 17.23
CA ALA A 316 -30.28 -9.27 16.30
C ALA A 316 -29.38 -8.27 15.54
N PRO A 317 -28.45 -8.76 14.71
CA PRO A 317 -27.34 -7.97 14.16
C PRO A 317 -27.78 -6.86 13.20
N GLY A 318 -29.01 -6.94 12.67
CA GLY A 318 -29.59 -5.90 11.83
C GLY A 318 -30.30 -4.76 12.59
N GLU A 319 -30.39 -4.83 13.92
CA GLU A 319 -31.01 -3.78 14.76
C GLU A 319 -29.99 -2.72 15.18
N TRP A 320 -29.58 -1.87 14.23
CA TRP A 320 -28.55 -0.87 14.43
C TRP A 320 -29.05 0.33 15.25
N SER A 321 -28.30 0.65 16.28
CA SER A 321 -28.53 1.84 17.14
C SER A 321 -27.29 2.73 17.09
N GLU A 322 -27.48 4.04 16.85
CA GLU A 322 -26.38 4.98 16.76
C GLU A 322 -25.62 5.09 18.09
N ARG A 323 -24.31 4.93 18.03
CA ARG A 323 -23.39 5.07 19.15
C ARG A 323 -22.58 6.36 19.07
N ILE A 324 -22.04 6.67 17.88
CA ILE A 324 -21.35 7.91 17.55
C ILE A 324 -21.90 8.37 16.20
N ALA A 325 -22.52 9.56 16.19
CA ALA A 325 -23.03 10.18 14.97
C ALA A 325 -21.88 10.64 14.07
N PRO A 326 -22.10 10.72 12.74
CA PRO A 326 -21.11 11.27 11.83
C PRO A 326 -20.86 12.74 12.14
N SER A 327 -19.63 13.21 11.90
CA SER A 327 -19.22 14.59 12.13
C SER A 327 -18.59 15.18 10.87
N PRO A 328 -18.96 16.40 10.44
CA PRO A 328 -18.35 17.01 9.26
C PRO A 328 -16.87 17.40 9.46
N HIS A 329 -16.36 17.30 10.70
CA HIS A 329 -15.00 17.67 11.05
C HIS A 329 -14.14 16.46 11.46
N PHE A 330 -14.73 15.29 11.57
CA PHE A 330 -14.04 14.09 12.01
C PHE A 330 -14.42 12.91 11.11
N TYR A 331 -13.50 12.51 10.23
CA TYR A 331 -13.63 11.34 9.41
C TYR A 331 -13.19 10.11 10.22
N MET A 332 -14.14 9.26 10.57
CA MET A 332 -13.85 8.03 11.32
C MET A 332 -13.20 7.01 10.38
N THR A 333 -12.06 6.44 10.76
CA THR A 333 -11.30 5.48 9.96
C THR A 333 -11.26 4.07 10.55
N GLY A 334 -11.55 3.93 11.85
CA GLY A 334 -11.54 2.62 12.49
C GLY A 334 -12.08 2.64 13.91
N VAL A 335 -12.49 1.46 14.37
CA VAL A 335 -12.94 1.22 15.75
C VAL A 335 -12.38 -0.11 16.21
N GLU A 336 -11.80 -0.15 17.41
CA GLU A 336 -11.26 -1.35 18.04
C GLU A 336 -11.75 -1.46 19.49
N CYS A 337 -12.30 -2.63 19.85
CA CYS A 337 -12.86 -2.88 21.17
C CYS A 337 -11.86 -3.56 22.10
N TYR A 338 -11.82 -3.08 23.34
CA TYR A 338 -11.09 -3.70 24.44
C TYR A 338 -12.07 -3.98 25.58
N ARG A 339 -11.67 -4.72 26.58
CA ARG A 339 -12.57 -5.12 27.65
C ARG A 339 -13.23 -3.95 28.40
N ASP A 340 -12.47 -2.89 28.72
CA ASP A 340 -12.92 -1.79 29.56
C ASP A 340 -13.17 -0.48 28.80
N PHE A 341 -12.81 -0.40 27.50
CA PHE A 341 -12.93 0.77 26.64
C PHE A 341 -12.92 0.35 25.16
N PHE A 342 -13.18 1.28 24.26
CA PHE A 342 -12.91 1.12 22.84
C PHE A 342 -12.15 2.35 22.30
N VAL A 343 -11.45 2.14 21.22
CA VAL A 343 -10.69 3.18 20.53
C VAL A 343 -11.39 3.54 19.23
N VAL A 344 -11.42 4.82 18.93
CA VAL A 344 -11.84 5.34 17.63
C VAL A 344 -10.66 6.05 17.00
N GLU A 345 -10.29 5.63 15.81
CA GLU A 345 -9.33 6.32 14.97
C GLU A 345 -10.06 7.13 13.90
N GLY A 346 -9.46 8.23 13.51
CA GLY A 346 -10.04 9.11 12.49
C GLY A 346 -9.11 10.22 12.09
N ARG A 347 -9.59 11.11 11.22
CA ARG A 347 -8.86 12.32 10.80
C ARG A 347 -9.68 13.57 11.01
N GLU A 348 -9.03 14.61 11.47
CA GLU A 348 -9.56 15.97 11.55
C GLU A 348 -8.66 16.89 10.74
N ASP A 349 -9.22 17.56 9.73
CA ASP A 349 -8.46 18.37 8.76
C ASP A 349 -7.31 17.59 8.09
N GLY A 350 -7.48 16.26 7.90
CA GLY A 350 -6.50 15.35 7.29
C GLY A 350 -5.32 15.01 8.20
N LEU A 351 -5.46 15.15 9.52
CA LEU A 351 -4.48 14.74 10.54
C LEU A 351 -5.07 13.64 11.40
N ASP A 352 -4.31 12.59 11.62
CA ASP A 352 -4.73 11.44 12.41
C ASP A 352 -5.06 11.80 13.85
N GLN A 353 -6.16 11.24 14.35
CA GLN A 353 -6.67 11.41 15.70
C GLN A 353 -6.96 10.06 16.32
N ILE A 354 -6.68 9.91 17.60
CA ILE A 354 -6.97 8.70 18.38
C ILE A 354 -7.80 9.10 19.59
N GLU A 355 -9.00 8.54 19.73
CA GLU A 355 -9.91 8.79 20.83
C GLU A 355 -10.17 7.53 21.65
N ILE A 356 -10.07 7.64 22.95
CA ILE A 356 -10.41 6.59 23.92
C ILE A 356 -11.83 6.84 24.42
N HIS A 357 -12.70 5.88 24.22
CA HIS A 357 -14.11 5.93 24.63
C HIS A 357 -14.42 4.91 25.71
N ALA A 358 -15.16 5.33 26.72
CA ALA A 358 -15.77 4.40 27.67
C ALA A 358 -17.04 3.76 27.07
N TYR A 359 -17.40 2.58 27.53
CA TYR A 359 -18.67 1.94 27.14
C TYR A 359 -19.89 2.70 27.69
N ASP A 360 -19.76 3.45 28.80
CA ASP A 360 -20.80 4.37 29.27
C ASP A 360 -20.95 5.54 28.27
N PRO A 361 -22.10 5.66 27.58
CA PRO A 361 -22.32 6.71 26.60
C PRO A 361 -22.37 8.13 27.19
N ALA A 362 -22.48 8.27 28.51
CA ALA A 362 -22.45 9.56 29.19
C ALA A 362 -21.02 10.08 29.45
N ALA A 363 -20.03 9.21 29.33
CA ALA A 363 -18.63 9.60 29.50
C ALA A 363 -18.10 10.30 28.24
N ALA A 364 -17.42 11.43 28.41
CA ALA A 364 -16.77 12.11 27.29
C ALA A 364 -15.54 11.31 26.83
N PRO A 365 -15.29 11.23 25.50
CA PRO A 365 -14.08 10.62 24.97
C PRO A 365 -12.85 11.43 25.38
N ARG A 366 -11.71 10.76 25.41
CA ARG A 366 -10.41 11.37 25.64
C ARG A 366 -9.55 11.24 24.40
N ARG A 367 -9.21 12.37 23.79
CA ARG A 367 -8.32 12.43 22.62
C ARG A 367 -6.86 12.43 23.08
N ILE A 368 -6.01 11.67 22.38
CA ILE A 368 -4.57 11.68 22.55
C ILE A 368 -4.01 12.86 21.75
N ALA A 369 -3.24 13.74 22.41
CA ALA A 369 -2.69 14.93 21.77
C ALA A 369 -1.24 14.69 21.30
N PHE A 370 -0.93 15.09 20.09
CA PHE A 370 0.41 15.09 19.52
C PHE A 370 0.91 16.52 19.26
N PRO A 371 2.23 16.78 19.39
CA PRO A 371 2.73 18.17 19.47
C PRO A 371 2.93 18.86 18.12
N GLU A 372 3.00 18.13 17.00
CA GLU A 372 3.35 18.69 15.69
C GLU A 372 2.12 19.06 14.87
N ALA A 373 2.28 20.04 13.95
CA ALA A 373 1.21 20.50 13.07
C ALA A 373 0.97 19.61 11.85
N SER A 374 1.90 18.71 11.53
CA SER A 374 1.80 17.72 10.44
C SER A 374 2.50 16.45 10.90
N TYR A 375 1.74 15.40 11.08
CA TYR A 375 2.20 14.11 11.60
C TYR A 375 1.28 12.98 11.13
N THR A 376 1.72 11.76 11.37
CA THR A 376 0.86 10.57 11.34
C THR A 376 0.97 9.82 12.66
N ALA A 377 -0.14 9.28 13.12
CA ALA A 377 -0.22 8.50 14.35
C ALA A 377 -1.33 7.45 14.23
N GLY A 378 -1.11 6.30 14.84
CA GLY A 378 -2.08 5.21 14.82
C GLY A 378 -1.92 4.27 16.01
N VAL A 379 -2.93 3.47 16.24
CA VAL A 379 -2.88 2.36 17.19
C VAL A 379 -1.97 1.29 16.58
N GLY A 380 -0.96 0.87 17.34
CA GLY A 380 -0.07 -0.23 16.96
C GLY A 380 -0.68 -1.60 17.31
N ASP A 381 0.16 -2.62 17.27
CA ASP A 381 -0.26 -3.98 17.66
C ASP A 381 -0.69 -4.03 19.13
N ASN A 382 -1.94 -4.41 19.37
CA ASN A 382 -2.55 -4.53 20.69
C ASN A 382 -3.38 -5.82 20.78
N PRO A 383 -2.77 -7.01 20.72
CA PRO A 383 -3.51 -8.26 20.50
C PRO A 383 -4.31 -8.71 21.73
N GLU A 384 -4.07 -8.15 22.91
CA GLU A 384 -4.79 -8.54 24.11
C GLU A 384 -6.04 -7.70 24.33
N TYR A 385 -7.19 -8.35 24.33
CA TYR A 385 -8.47 -7.70 24.66
C TYR A 385 -8.50 -7.08 26.06
N ASP A 386 -7.88 -7.76 27.05
CA ASP A 386 -7.75 -7.29 28.44
C ASP A 386 -6.45 -6.52 28.64
N GLN A 387 -6.33 -5.34 28.02
CA GLN A 387 -5.17 -4.50 28.27
C GLN A 387 -5.54 -3.11 28.75
N ARG A 388 -4.58 -2.44 29.41
CA ARG A 388 -4.72 -1.09 29.99
C ARG A 388 -3.75 -0.10 29.42
N VAL A 389 -2.83 -0.58 28.64
CA VAL A 389 -1.79 0.19 27.99
C VAL A 389 -1.91 -0.06 26.49
N LEU A 390 -2.09 1.00 25.72
CA LEU A 390 -2.16 0.93 24.26
C LEU A 390 -0.81 1.23 23.65
N ARG A 391 -0.34 0.37 22.80
CA ARG A 391 0.79 0.65 21.93
C ARG A 391 0.35 1.57 20.80
N LEU A 392 1.14 2.63 20.57
CA LEU A 392 0.89 3.63 19.52
C LEU A 392 2.13 3.83 18.67
N GLY A 393 1.92 4.06 17.38
CA GLY A 393 2.94 4.57 16.46
C GLY A 393 2.77 6.08 16.26
N TYR A 394 3.88 6.80 16.10
CA TYR A 394 3.89 8.22 15.78
C TYR A 394 5.13 8.58 14.96
N GLU A 395 4.95 9.40 13.97
CA GLU A 395 6.05 10.02 13.24
C GLU A 395 5.59 11.30 12.52
N SER A 396 6.56 12.08 12.04
CA SER A 396 6.30 13.21 11.15
C SER A 396 7.36 13.26 10.05
N MET A 397 7.29 14.22 9.16
CA MET A 397 8.33 14.38 8.13
C MET A 397 9.71 14.71 8.72
N VAL A 398 9.80 15.09 10.01
CA VAL A 398 11.05 15.40 10.74
C VAL A 398 11.24 14.60 12.03
N THR A 399 10.19 14.00 12.57
CA THR A 399 10.30 13.14 13.78
C THR A 399 10.36 11.68 13.35
N PRO A 400 11.48 10.97 13.62
CA PRO A 400 11.62 9.55 13.35
C PRO A 400 10.54 8.70 14.00
N GLY A 401 10.22 7.58 13.38
CA GLY A 401 9.23 6.63 13.89
C GLY A 401 9.43 6.34 15.36
N THR A 402 8.40 6.57 16.16
CA THR A 402 8.41 6.47 17.61
C THR A 402 7.28 5.55 18.07
N VAL A 403 7.63 4.56 18.89
CA VAL A 403 6.67 3.66 19.51
C VAL A 403 6.44 4.11 20.95
N TYR A 404 5.17 4.30 21.29
CA TYR A 404 4.73 4.67 22.63
C TYR A 404 3.90 3.56 23.28
N ASP A 405 3.93 3.53 24.59
CA ASP A 405 2.86 2.95 25.40
C ASP A 405 2.05 4.09 26.05
N TYR A 406 0.74 4.04 25.88
CA TYR A 406 -0.22 4.98 26.44
C TYR A 406 -1.02 4.32 27.54
N ASP A 407 -0.86 4.78 28.78
CA ASP A 407 -1.66 4.30 29.92
C ASP A 407 -3.06 4.90 29.85
N VAL A 408 -4.05 4.05 29.59
CA VAL A 408 -5.44 4.45 29.40
C VAL A 408 -6.05 5.07 30.67
N ALA A 409 -5.61 4.68 31.88
CA ALA A 409 -6.13 5.22 33.12
C ALA A 409 -5.58 6.62 33.44
N THR A 410 -4.30 6.83 33.25
CA THR A 410 -3.61 8.07 33.64
C THR A 410 -3.46 9.08 32.49
N GLY A 411 -3.50 8.62 31.23
CA GLY A 411 -3.20 9.41 30.05
C GLY A 411 -1.70 9.67 29.83
N ALA A 412 -0.83 8.94 30.49
CA ALA A 412 0.61 9.07 30.33
C ALA A 412 1.08 8.36 29.07
N LEU A 413 1.95 9.04 28.31
CA LEU A 413 2.69 8.47 27.19
C LEU A 413 4.11 8.13 27.64
N GLU A 414 4.52 6.89 27.44
CA GLU A 414 5.88 6.41 27.66
C GLU A 414 6.53 6.08 26.31
N VAL A 415 7.69 6.66 26.03
CA VAL A 415 8.47 6.33 24.83
C VAL A 415 9.16 5.00 25.04
N LEU A 416 8.83 4.00 24.24
CA LEU A 416 9.49 2.69 24.26
C LEU A 416 10.66 2.64 23.30
N LYS A 417 10.50 3.26 22.14
CA LYS A 417 11.50 3.22 21.08
C LYS A 417 11.38 4.44 20.18
N VAL A 418 12.52 4.98 19.79
CA VAL A 418 12.65 5.92 18.68
C VAL A 418 13.53 5.27 17.62
N GLN A 419 13.15 5.36 16.35
CA GLN A 419 13.97 4.88 15.25
C GLN A 419 15.37 5.48 15.31
N GLU A 420 16.38 4.63 15.46
CA GLU A 420 17.76 5.05 15.47
C GLU A 420 18.27 5.32 14.04
N ILE A 421 19.07 6.38 13.91
CA ILE A 421 19.74 6.74 12.65
C ILE A 421 21.25 6.74 12.92
N PRO A 422 21.96 5.61 12.70
CA PRO A 422 23.35 5.44 13.12
C PRO A 422 24.33 6.44 12.55
N SER A 423 24.10 6.93 11.32
CA SER A 423 24.92 7.99 10.70
C SER A 423 24.69 9.38 11.30
N GLY A 424 23.76 9.51 12.25
CA GLY A 424 23.36 10.76 12.88
C GLY A 424 22.20 11.45 12.18
N TYR A 425 21.35 12.09 12.98
CA TYR A 425 20.22 12.89 12.53
C TYR A 425 19.99 14.06 13.50
N ASP A 426 19.69 15.21 12.95
CA ASP A 426 19.33 16.40 13.71
C ASP A 426 18.07 17.03 13.11
N ALA A 427 16.93 16.82 13.77
CA ALA A 427 15.63 17.35 13.35
C ALA A 427 15.65 18.89 13.20
N ALA A 428 16.48 19.61 13.99
CA ALA A 428 16.57 21.08 13.91
C ALA A 428 17.15 21.61 12.59
N ARG A 429 17.72 20.74 11.76
CA ARG A 429 18.17 21.11 10.40
C ARG A 429 17.04 21.30 9.41
N TYR A 430 15.86 20.82 9.72
CA TYR A 430 14.72 20.79 8.80
C TYR A 430 13.50 21.48 9.43
N ALA A 431 12.65 22.01 8.57
CA ALA A 431 11.37 22.60 8.93
C ALA A 431 10.24 21.94 8.14
N THR A 432 9.06 21.89 8.73
CA THR A 432 7.84 21.42 8.08
C THR A 432 6.78 22.49 8.08
N GLU A 433 5.99 22.52 7.03
CA GLU A 433 4.78 23.35 6.96
C GLU A 433 3.62 22.51 6.39
N ARG A 434 2.41 22.85 6.81
CA ARG A 434 1.18 22.39 6.17
C ARG A 434 0.58 23.58 5.41
N LEU A 435 0.55 23.45 4.10
CA LEU A 435 0.01 24.47 3.21
C LEU A 435 -1.40 24.09 2.78
N THR A 436 -2.17 25.09 2.38
CA THR A 436 -3.46 24.90 1.69
C THR A 436 -3.36 25.60 0.34
N ILE A 437 -3.49 24.85 -0.73
CA ILE A 437 -3.44 25.33 -2.11
C ILE A 437 -4.86 25.36 -2.68
N THR A 438 -5.24 26.49 -3.26
CA THR A 438 -6.53 26.59 -3.95
C THR A 438 -6.37 26.07 -5.38
N ALA A 439 -7.02 24.96 -5.70
CA ALA A 439 -7.12 24.42 -7.04
C ALA A 439 -7.97 25.32 -7.95
N ARG A 440 -7.88 25.14 -9.26
CA ARG A 440 -8.58 25.94 -10.28
C ARG A 440 -10.11 25.96 -10.16
N ASP A 441 -10.68 24.95 -9.54
CA ASP A 441 -12.12 24.85 -9.24
C ASP A 441 -12.51 25.44 -7.88
N GLY A 442 -11.55 25.99 -7.14
CA GLY A 442 -11.75 26.59 -5.81
C GLY A 442 -11.57 25.62 -4.66
N THR A 443 -11.28 24.34 -4.93
CA THR A 443 -11.03 23.32 -3.89
C THR A 443 -9.74 23.61 -3.14
N ALA A 444 -9.77 23.47 -1.80
CA ALA A 444 -8.63 23.66 -0.93
C ALA A 444 -7.87 22.35 -0.78
N VAL A 445 -6.73 22.20 -1.44
CA VAL A 445 -5.89 21.00 -1.42
C VAL A 445 -4.80 21.14 -0.35
N PRO A 446 -4.75 20.24 0.67
CA PRO A 446 -3.68 20.25 1.65
C PRO A 446 -2.36 19.78 1.05
N VAL A 447 -1.25 20.34 1.53
CA VAL A 447 0.11 19.94 1.14
C VAL A 447 0.99 19.92 2.38
N SER A 448 1.62 18.78 2.65
CA SER A 448 2.65 18.65 3.68
C SER A 448 4.03 18.85 3.02
N ILE A 449 4.85 19.75 3.55
CA ILE A 449 6.15 20.05 2.96
C ILE A 449 7.24 20.06 4.04
N VAL A 450 8.41 19.48 3.69
CA VAL A 450 9.63 19.50 4.51
C VAL A 450 10.79 20.05 3.70
N TYR A 451 11.65 20.82 4.33
CA TYR A 451 12.78 21.49 3.68
C TYR A 451 13.91 21.80 4.68
N PRO A 452 15.16 21.98 4.22
CA PRO A 452 16.25 22.49 5.06
C PRO A 452 15.92 23.86 5.66
N HIS A 453 16.32 24.10 6.92
CA HIS A 453 16.01 25.36 7.62
C HIS A 453 16.50 26.62 6.91
N ASP A 454 17.58 26.51 6.13
CA ASP A 454 18.17 27.59 5.32
C ASP A 454 17.67 27.59 3.86
N PHE A 455 16.58 26.90 3.58
CA PHE A 455 16.01 26.79 2.23
C PHE A 455 15.56 28.17 1.71
N PRO A 456 16.12 28.68 0.61
CA PRO A 456 15.74 29.97 0.06
C PRO A 456 14.42 29.87 -0.70
N ARG A 457 13.47 30.73 -0.38
CA ARG A 457 12.18 30.84 -1.10
C ARG A 457 12.29 31.86 -2.24
N ASP A 458 13.18 31.61 -3.17
CA ASP A 458 13.45 32.47 -4.32
C ASP A 458 13.22 31.79 -5.67
N GLY A 459 12.76 30.51 -5.64
CA GLY A 459 12.50 29.70 -6.83
C GLY A 459 13.74 29.01 -7.41
N SER A 460 14.91 29.16 -6.78
CA SER A 460 16.18 28.64 -7.31
C SER A 460 16.43 27.16 -7.00
N ARG A 461 15.76 26.61 -5.99
CA ARG A 461 16.00 25.25 -5.50
C ARG A 461 15.05 24.22 -6.12
N PRO A 462 15.51 22.98 -6.27
CA PRO A 462 14.67 21.89 -6.74
C PRO A 462 13.63 21.48 -5.67
N LEU A 463 12.54 20.92 -6.13
CA LEU A 463 11.47 20.38 -5.29
C LEU A 463 11.13 18.97 -5.78
N PHE A 464 10.89 18.06 -4.83
CA PHE A 464 10.32 16.76 -5.09
C PHE A 464 8.86 16.76 -4.66
N LEU A 465 7.94 16.45 -5.58
CA LEU A 465 6.51 16.42 -5.31
C LEU A 465 5.98 15.00 -5.50
N TYR A 466 5.27 14.52 -4.49
CA TYR A 466 4.68 13.20 -4.46
C TYR A 466 3.17 13.24 -4.22
N ALA A 467 2.44 12.35 -4.84
CA ALA A 467 1.05 12.04 -4.53
C ALA A 467 0.68 10.63 -5.02
N TYR A 468 -0.47 10.13 -4.59
CA TYR A 468 -1.05 8.87 -5.07
C TYR A 468 -2.40 9.10 -5.76
N GLY A 469 -3.42 9.49 -5.01
CA GLY A 469 -4.69 9.98 -5.53
C GLY A 469 -5.64 8.92 -6.10
N ALA A 470 -5.71 7.74 -5.51
CA ALA A 470 -6.66 6.69 -5.89
C ALA A 470 -7.04 5.83 -4.67
N TYR A 471 -8.13 5.08 -4.79
CA TYR A 471 -8.60 4.06 -3.83
C TYR A 471 -8.90 4.58 -2.42
N GLY A 472 -9.08 5.88 -2.24
CA GLY A 472 -9.20 6.43 -0.90
C GLY A 472 -7.91 6.27 -0.07
N HIS A 473 -6.75 6.15 -0.71
CA HIS A 473 -5.49 5.97 0.00
C HIS A 473 -4.86 7.34 0.33
N ALA A 474 -4.96 7.76 1.58
CA ALA A 474 -4.26 8.94 2.08
C ALA A 474 -2.75 8.67 2.17
N ILE A 475 -1.94 9.66 1.83
CA ILE A 475 -0.48 9.58 1.98
C ILE A 475 -0.06 10.26 3.28
N PRO A 476 0.37 9.50 4.30
CA PRO A 476 0.76 10.08 5.58
C PRO A 476 2.04 10.92 5.45
N PRO A 477 2.15 12.04 6.18
CA PRO A 477 3.35 12.87 6.24
C PRO A 477 4.38 12.26 7.21
N GLY A 478 4.77 11.01 6.94
CA GLY A 478 5.67 10.23 7.77
C GLY A 478 7.15 10.52 7.54
N PHE A 479 8.00 9.93 8.38
CA PHE A 479 9.46 10.03 8.31
C PHE A 479 10.05 9.15 7.21
N SER A 480 11.11 9.61 6.57
CA SER A 480 11.83 8.82 5.56
C SER A 480 13.33 9.12 5.59
N THR A 481 14.13 8.10 5.90
CA THR A 481 15.61 8.21 5.86
C THR A 481 16.14 8.39 4.45
N GLY A 482 15.47 7.83 3.43
CA GLY A 482 15.82 8.01 2.02
C GLY A 482 15.64 9.46 1.56
N ARG A 483 14.55 10.11 1.97
CA ARG A 483 14.25 11.52 1.68
C ARG A 483 15.36 12.47 2.15
N LEU A 484 16.06 12.15 3.25
CA LEU A 484 17.15 12.96 3.77
C LEU A 484 18.26 13.16 2.73
N SER A 485 18.51 12.20 1.84
CA SER A 485 19.51 12.36 0.77
C SER A 485 19.17 13.47 -0.21
N LEU A 486 17.89 13.76 -0.44
CA LEU A 486 17.42 14.90 -1.25
C LEU A 486 17.46 16.20 -0.44
N LEU A 487 16.95 16.19 0.79
CA LEU A 487 16.94 17.36 1.67
C LEU A 487 18.34 17.89 1.94
N ASP A 488 19.31 17.01 2.22
CA ASP A 488 20.72 17.36 2.44
C ASP A 488 21.38 17.96 1.20
N ARG A 489 20.77 17.81 0.02
CA ARG A 489 21.19 18.42 -1.25
C ARG A 489 20.37 19.67 -1.62
N GLY A 490 19.60 20.18 -0.65
CA GLY A 490 18.87 21.44 -0.78
C GLY A 490 17.53 21.33 -1.53
N PHE A 491 16.94 20.15 -1.62
CA PHE A 491 15.56 19.99 -2.06
C PHE A 491 14.57 20.41 -0.98
N ALA A 492 13.40 20.89 -1.39
CA ALA A 492 12.19 20.74 -0.63
C ALA A 492 11.48 19.43 -1.08
N TYR A 493 10.76 18.78 -0.17
CA TYR A 493 9.95 17.61 -0.47
C TYR A 493 8.50 17.87 -0.05
N ALA A 494 7.55 17.71 -0.97
CA ALA A 494 6.15 17.96 -0.71
C ALA A 494 5.31 16.73 -1.03
N ILE A 495 4.28 16.49 -0.20
CA ILE A 495 3.20 15.53 -0.43
C ILE A 495 1.94 16.34 -0.70
N ALA A 496 1.36 16.18 -1.89
CA ALA A 496 0.08 16.76 -2.22
C ALA A 496 -1.04 15.78 -1.86
N HIS A 497 -1.90 16.17 -0.92
CA HIS A 497 -3.04 15.37 -0.47
C HIS A 497 -4.23 15.61 -1.41
N ILE A 498 -4.11 15.14 -2.65
CA ILE A 498 -5.04 15.38 -3.75
C ILE A 498 -6.29 14.52 -3.65
N ARG A 499 -7.38 14.94 -4.32
CA ARG A 499 -8.60 14.12 -4.44
C ARG A 499 -8.30 12.76 -5.05
N GLY A 500 -9.07 11.75 -4.63
CA GLY A 500 -8.83 10.33 -4.92
C GLY A 500 -8.17 9.59 -3.75
N GLY A 501 -7.47 10.31 -2.83
CA GLY A 501 -7.24 9.84 -1.46
C GLY A 501 -8.44 10.11 -0.57
N ASP A 502 -8.38 9.68 0.69
CA ASP A 502 -9.41 9.96 1.72
C ASP A 502 -8.91 10.90 2.83
N ASP A 503 -7.86 11.69 2.54
CA ASP A 503 -7.23 12.59 3.51
C ASP A 503 -8.24 13.49 4.23
N LEU A 504 -9.26 13.98 3.51
CA LEU A 504 -10.36 14.81 4.04
C LEU A 504 -11.71 14.06 4.12
N GLY A 505 -11.67 12.73 4.19
CA GLY A 505 -12.84 11.87 4.27
C GLY A 505 -13.25 11.22 2.96
N GLN A 506 -14.25 10.34 3.00
CA GLN A 506 -14.64 9.53 1.84
C GLN A 506 -15.16 10.36 0.66
N GLN A 507 -15.73 11.55 0.91
CA GLN A 507 -16.15 12.44 -0.18
C GLN A 507 -14.94 12.95 -0.99
N TRP A 508 -13.78 13.15 -0.35
CA TRP A 508 -12.52 13.51 -1.01
C TRP A 508 -12.06 12.43 -1.99
N TYR A 509 -12.23 11.18 -1.59
CA TYR A 509 -12.02 10.02 -2.44
C TYR A 509 -13.01 10.00 -3.63
N HIS A 510 -14.32 10.13 -3.37
CA HIS A 510 -15.34 10.11 -4.41
C HIS A 510 -15.20 11.28 -5.41
N ASP A 511 -14.60 12.38 -4.99
CA ASP A 511 -14.33 13.53 -5.86
C ASP A 511 -13.07 13.35 -6.75
N GLY A 512 -12.38 12.22 -6.66
CA GLY A 512 -11.20 11.87 -7.46
C GLY A 512 -11.30 10.56 -8.25
N LYS A 513 -12.49 9.92 -8.33
CA LYS A 513 -12.69 8.67 -9.08
C LYS A 513 -13.79 8.75 -10.12
N LEU A 514 -13.89 7.72 -10.97
CA LEU A 514 -14.90 7.62 -12.03
C LEU A 514 -14.94 8.92 -12.87
N GLU A 515 -16.12 9.50 -13.10
CA GLU A 515 -16.31 10.71 -13.90
C GLU A 515 -15.57 11.94 -13.34
N LYS A 516 -15.13 11.89 -12.08
CA LYS A 516 -14.36 12.95 -11.43
C LYS A 516 -12.85 12.70 -11.41
N ARG A 517 -12.38 11.63 -12.06
CA ARG A 517 -10.96 11.25 -12.08
C ARG A 517 -10.02 12.39 -12.49
N ALA A 518 -10.45 13.27 -13.38
CA ALA A 518 -9.67 14.41 -13.82
C ALA A 518 -9.30 15.40 -12.69
N ASN A 519 -10.06 15.43 -11.60
CA ASN A 519 -9.76 16.28 -10.44
C ASN A 519 -8.42 15.92 -9.79
N THR A 520 -8.10 14.63 -9.70
CA THR A 520 -6.81 14.15 -9.20
C THR A 520 -5.64 14.76 -9.96
N PHE A 521 -5.70 14.74 -11.28
CA PHE A 521 -4.63 15.27 -12.14
C PHE A 521 -4.53 16.79 -12.03
N THR A 522 -5.68 17.47 -12.04
CA THR A 522 -5.71 18.93 -11.97
C THR A 522 -5.26 19.46 -10.61
N ASP A 523 -5.61 18.79 -9.51
CA ASP A 523 -5.14 19.12 -8.17
C ASP A 523 -3.60 19.07 -8.10
N PHE A 524 -3.00 18.00 -8.62
CA PHE A 524 -1.55 17.82 -8.60
C PHE A 524 -0.81 18.91 -9.42
N VAL A 525 -1.32 19.21 -10.61
CA VAL A 525 -0.79 20.29 -11.46
C VAL A 525 -0.94 21.66 -10.80
N ASP A 526 -2.11 21.94 -10.19
CA ASP A 526 -2.39 23.21 -9.53
C ASP A 526 -1.52 23.40 -8.27
N VAL A 527 -1.28 22.32 -7.50
CA VAL A 527 -0.32 22.34 -6.39
C VAL A 527 1.08 22.68 -6.91
N ALA A 528 1.56 22.03 -7.98
CA ALA A 528 2.86 22.31 -8.56
C ALA A 528 2.99 23.77 -9.01
N ARG A 529 1.98 24.30 -9.70
CA ARG A 529 1.96 25.71 -10.16
C ARG A 529 1.96 26.70 -9.00
N ALA A 530 1.16 26.43 -7.95
CA ALA A 530 1.14 27.28 -6.75
C ALA A 530 2.47 27.28 -6.02
N LEU A 531 3.17 26.13 -5.94
CA LEU A 531 4.51 26.05 -5.36
C LEU A 531 5.55 26.85 -6.18
N VAL A 532 5.40 26.91 -7.51
CA VAL A 532 6.22 27.79 -8.38
C VAL A 532 5.88 29.27 -8.13
N GLU A 533 4.61 29.63 -8.09
CA GLU A 533 4.17 31.02 -7.82
C GLU A 533 4.62 31.51 -6.45
N GLN A 534 4.59 30.65 -5.44
CA GLN A 534 5.08 30.92 -4.09
C GLN A 534 6.61 30.86 -3.96
N ARG A 535 7.32 30.62 -5.05
CA ARG A 535 8.79 30.56 -5.12
C ARG A 535 9.44 29.48 -4.26
N TRP A 536 8.75 28.37 -4.06
CA TRP A 536 9.37 27.15 -3.53
C TRP A 536 10.37 26.55 -4.53
N THR A 537 10.04 26.67 -5.81
CA THR A 537 10.83 26.14 -6.93
C THR A 537 10.49 26.91 -8.21
N SER A 538 10.92 26.44 -9.36
CA SER A 538 10.53 26.93 -10.69
C SER A 538 10.16 25.77 -11.62
N ALA A 539 9.41 26.08 -12.67
CA ALA A 539 9.09 25.10 -13.73
C ALA A 539 10.39 24.48 -14.29
N GLY A 540 10.35 23.18 -14.59
CA GLY A 540 11.50 22.39 -15.00
C GLY A 540 12.49 22.03 -13.88
N ARG A 541 12.21 22.40 -12.62
CA ARG A 541 12.98 22.00 -11.43
C ARG A 541 12.18 21.19 -10.41
N ILE A 542 11.01 20.70 -10.81
CA ILE A 542 10.17 19.81 -10.01
C ILE A 542 10.44 18.38 -10.45
N ALA A 543 10.94 17.55 -9.54
CA ALA A 543 10.88 16.09 -9.70
C ALA A 543 9.54 15.59 -9.20
N ILE A 544 8.94 14.65 -9.92
CA ILE A 544 7.70 13.99 -9.50
C ILE A 544 7.89 12.49 -9.49
N ALA A 545 7.18 11.82 -8.59
CA ALA A 545 7.16 10.37 -8.52
C ALA A 545 5.75 9.84 -8.25
N GLY A 546 5.47 8.68 -8.80
CA GLY A 546 4.23 7.95 -8.56
C GLY A 546 4.39 6.47 -8.88
N ARG A 547 3.74 5.64 -8.05
CA ARG A 547 3.77 4.18 -8.14
C ARG A 547 2.37 3.65 -8.42
N SER A 548 2.24 2.57 -9.22
CA SER A 548 0.95 1.93 -9.47
C SER A 548 -0.08 2.94 -10.03
N ALA A 549 -1.22 3.14 -9.40
CA ALA A 549 -2.18 4.20 -9.76
C ALA A 549 -1.59 5.62 -9.64
N GLY A 550 -0.61 5.85 -8.72
CA GLY A 550 0.19 7.08 -8.73
C GLY A 550 1.06 7.21 -9.99
N GLY A 551 1.42 6.10 -10.62
CA GLY A 551 2.09 6.08 -11.93
C GLY A 551 1.14 6.48 -13.07
N GLU A 552 -0.14 6.16 -13.00
CA GLU A 552 -1.17 6.68 -13.91
C GLU A 552 -1.27 8.22 -13.78
N LEU A 553 -1.28 8.75 -12.56
CA LEU A 553 -1.18 10.18 -12.32
C LEU A 553 0.04 10.78 -13.02
N MET A 554 1.25 10.17 -12.88
CA MET A 554 2.45 10.65 -13.56
C MET A 554 2.26 10.69 -15.08
N GLY A 555 1.70 9.61 -15.65
CA GLY A 555 1.43 9.54 -17.10
C GLY A 555 0.43 10.59 -17.58
N ALA A 556 -0.62 10.85 -16.81
CA ALA A 556 -1.62 11.86 -17.15
C ALA A 556 -1.04 13.29 -17.12
N VAL A 557 -0.26 13.64 -16.09
CA VAL A 557 0.28 15.00 -15.93
C VAL A 557 1.46 15.29 -16.87
N VAL A 558 2.23 14.30 -17.31
CA VAL A 558 3.26 14.52 -18.35
C VAL A 558 2.64 14.68 -19.73
N ASN A 559 1.46 14.11 -19.98
CA ASN A 559 0.71 14.33 -21.21
C ASN A 559 0.08 15.74 -21.26
N SER A 560 -0.39 16.27 -20.12
CA SER A 560 -1.10 17.55 -20.05
C SER A 560 -0.18 18.76 -19.88
N ASP A 561 0.82 18.67 -18.99
CA ASP A 561 1.64 19.80 -18.54
C ASP A 561 3.15 19.44 -18.53
N PRO A 562 3.72 18.98 -19.65
CA PRO A 562 5.09 18.44 -19.71
C PRO A 562 6.18 19.44 -19.28
N ASP A 563 5.97 20.73 -19.48
CA ASP A 563 6.98 21.79 -19.23
C ASP A 563 7.20 22.09 -17.73
N LEU A 564 6.33 21.59 -16.85
CA LEU A 564 6.47 21.79 -15.41
C LEU A 564 7.57 20.90 -14.80
N TRP A 565 7.81 19.74 -15.36
CA TRP A 565 8.55 18.67 -14.74
C TRP A 565 10.01 18.63 -15.22
N GLY A 566 10.92 18.52 -14.27
CA GLY A 566 12.36 18.40 -14.55
C GLY A 566 12.86 16.95 -14.54
N ALA A 567 12.17 16.07 -13.82
CA ALA A 567 12.40 14.63 -13.78
C ALA A 567 11.13 13.89 -13.34
N VAL A 568 10.90 12.71 -13.89
CA VAL A 568 9.72 11.90 -13.56
C VAL A 568 10.15 10.47 -13.24
N ILE A 569 9.69 9.96 -12.10
CA ILE A 569 9.79 8.56 -11.72
C ILE A 569 8.39 7.95 -11.82
N ALA A 570 8.24 6.94 -12.65
CA ALA A 570 7.01 6.18 -12.80
C ALA A 570 7.30 4.71 -12.47
N ASP A 571 7.01 4.31 -11.23
CA ASP A 571 7.30 2.98 -10.74
C ASP A 571 6.07 2.08 -10.88
N VAL A 572 6.23 0.93 -11.55
CA VAL A 572 5.16 -0.03 -11.88
C VAL A 572 3.85 0.67 -12.30
N PRO A 573 3.89 1.62 -13.27
CA PRO A 573 2.82 2.58 -13.48
C PRO A 573 1.62 1.95 -14.21
N PHE A 574 0.41 2.21 -13.68
CA PHE A 574 -0.85 1.83 -14.31
C PHE A 574 -1.21 2.79 -15.46
N VAL A 575 -0.65 2.55 -16.62
CA VAL A 575 -0.68 3.53 -17.75
C VAL A 575 -1.44 3.07 -18.99
N ASP A 576 -1.77 1.79 -19.08
CA ASP A 576 -2.58 1.23 -20.17
C ASP A 576 -4.02 0.97 -19.73
N VAL A 577 -4.58 1.94 -19.00
CA VAL A 577 -5.84 1.84 -18.26
C VAL A 577 -6.99 1.29 -19.10
N LEU A 578 -7.13 1.78 -20.33
CA LEU A 578 -8.23 1.34 -21.21
C LEU A 578 -8.13 -0.15 -21.54
N ASN A 579 -6.96 -0.62 -21.98
CA ASN A 579 -6.79 -2.02 -22.35
C ASN A 579 -6.91 -2.95 -21.14
N THR A 580 -6.38 -2.55 -19.99
CA THR A 580 -6.47 -3.32 -18.76
C THR A 580 -7.91 -3.42 -18.27
N MET A 581 -8.66 -2.31 -18.25
CA MET A 581 -10.08 -2.33 -17.84
C MET A 581 -11.02 -3.04 -18.84
N LEU A 582 -10.58 -3.25 -20.07
CA LEU A 582 -11.30 -4.05 -21.08
C LEU A 582 -11.03 -5.56 -20.97
N ASP A 583 -10.10 -5.99 -20.14
CA ASP A 583 -9.71 -7.40 -20.00
C ASP A 583 -10.12 -7.97 -18.65
N GLU A 584 -11.32 -8.54 -18.57
CA GLU A 584 -11.86 -9.17 -17.36
C GLU A 584 -11.10 -10.43 -16.90
N THR A 585 -10.15 -10.93 -17.72
CA THR A 585 -9.32 -12.09 -17.34
C THR A 585 -8.12 -11.70 -16.46
N LEU A 586 -7.79 -10.40 -16.40
CA LEU A 586 -6.73 -9.92 -15.52
C LEU A 586 -7.15 -9.95 -14.05
N PRO A 587 -6.19 -10.15 -13.13
CA PRO A 587 -6.48 -10.37 -11.72
C PRO A 587 -7.38 -9.31 -11.09
N LEU A 588 -7.05 -8.04 -11.28
CA LEU A 588 -7.73 -6.93 -10.61
C LEU A 588 -8.94 -6.40 -11.37
N THR A 589 -8.99 -6.53 -12.70
CA THR A 589 -9.90 -5.77 -13.56
C THR A 589 -11.36 -5.72 -13.09
N PRO A 590 -12.06 -6.83 -12.77
CA PRO A 590 -13.44 -6.71 -12.30
C PRO A 590 -13.57 -5.97 -10.97
N GLY A 591 -12.64 -6.21 -10.03
CA GLY A 591 -12.59 -5.53 -8.74
C GLY A 591 -12.33 -4.03 -8.86
N GLU A 592 -11.68 -3.60 -9.93
CA GLU A 592 -11.29 -2.22 -10.19
C GLU A 592 -12.37 -1.38 -10.89
N TRP A 593 -13.42 -2.00 -11.45
CA TRP A 593 -14.49 -1.24 -12.11
C TRP A 593 -15.20 -0.22 -11.22
N PRO A 594 -15.39 -0.44 -9.91
CA PRO A 594 -15.92 0.60 -9.04
C PRO A 594 -15.01 1.83 -8.88
N GLU A 595 -13.71 1.70 -9.17
CA GLU A 595 -12.74 2.82 -9.15
C GLU A 595 -12.67 3.55 -10.49
N TRP A 596 -12.52 2.79 -11.60
CA TRP A 596 -12.23 3.34 -12.93
C TRP A 596 -13.43 3.40 -13.86
N GLY A 597 -14.44 2.56 -13.62
CA GLY A 597 -15.58 2.32 -14.52
C GLY A 597 -15.42 1.03 -15.34
N ASN A 598 -16.54 0.48 -15.79
CA ASN A 598 -16.56 -0.72 -16.64
C ASN A 598 -16.69 -0.36 -18.12
N PRO A 599 -15.59 -0.26 -18.89
CA PRO A 599 -15.63 0.09 -20.31
C PRO A 599 -16.12 -1.04 -21.21
N ILE A 600 -16.32 -2.25 -20.67
CA ILE A 600 -16.87 -3.38 -21.40
C ILE A 600 -18.36 -3.16 -21.67
N GLU A 601 -19.08 -2.77 -20.64
CA GLU A 601 -20.54 -2.64 -20.67
C GLU A 601 -21.00 -1.21 -20.91
N ASP A 602 -20.26 -0.21 -20.37
CA ASP A 602 -20.62 1.20 -20.41
C ASP A 602 -19.77 2.00 -21.40
N ALA A 603 -20.43 2.53 -22.43
CA ALA A 603 -19.79 3.38 -23.44
C ALA A 603 -19.29 4.72 -22.83
N ALA A 604 -19.97 5.25 -21.80
CA ALA A 604 -19.51 6.48 -21.13
C ALA A 604 -18.21 6.24 -20.37
N ALA A 605 -18.11 5.14 -19.64
CA ALA A 605 -16.87 4.72 -18.96
C ALA A 605 -15.74 4.48 -19.99
N PHE A 606 -16.02 3.84 -21.13
CA PHE A 606 -15.04 3.66 -22.20
C PHE A 606 -14.47 4.99 -22.69
N HIS A 607 -15.34 5.95 -23.00
CA HIS A 607 -14.90 7.27 -23.49
C HIS A 607 -14.15 8.06 -22.41
N LEU A 608 -14.60 7.96 -21.16
CA LEU A 608 -13.96 8.60 -20.03
C LEU A 608 -12.52 8.08 -19.83
N ILE A 609 -12.36 6.76 -19.67
CA ILE A 609 -11.06 6.13 -19.48
C ILE A 609 -10.13 6.44 -20.65
N ARG A 610 -10.61 6.28 -21.90
CA ARG A 610 -9.83 6.61 -23.09
C ARG A 610 -9.37 8.07 -23.10
N GLY A 611 -10.14 8.97 -22.50
CA GLY A 611 -9.83 10.40 -22.46
C GLY A 611 -8.64 10.76 -21.57
N TYR A 612 -8.32 9.95 -20.57
CA TYR A 612 -7.21 10.20 -19.65
C TYR A 612 -6.12 9.10 -19.66
N SER A 613 -6.42 7.87 -20.08
CA SER A 613 -5.46 6.76 -20.10
C SER A 613 -4.10 7.20 -20.67
N PRO A 614 -3.02 7.15 -19.89
CA PRO A 614 -1.74 7.72 -20.31
C PRO A 614 -1.21 7.18 -21.64
N TYR A 615 -1.29 5.87 -21.83
CA TYR A 615 -0.85 5.22 -23.06
C TYR A 615 -1.63 5.71 -24.28
N ASP A 616 -2.96 5.84 -24.16
CA ASP A 616 -3.81 6.27 -25.27
C ASP A 616 -3.57 7.73 -25.67
N ASN A 617 -3.18 8.57 -24.70
CA ASN A 617 -3.01 10.01 -24.87
C ASN A 617 -1.57 10.47 -25.12
N VAL A 618 -0.63 9.56 -25.38
CA VAL A 618 0.70 9.92 -25.87
C VAL A 618 0.59 10.62 -27.23
N ARG A 619 1.20 11.80 -27.35
CA ARG A 619 1.16 12.65 -28.54
C ARG A 619 2.52 13.20 -28.91
N ALA A 620 2.65 13.74 -30.14
CA ALA A 620 3.87 14.37 -30.63
C ALA A 620 4.09 15.72 -29.91
N GLN A 621 4.84 15.68 -28.81
CA GLN A 621 5.26 16.83 -28.01
C GLN A 621 6.60 16.54 -27.33
N ALA A 622 7.21 17.55 -26.72
CA ALA A 622 8.34 17.34 -25.83
C ALA A 622 7.83 16.75 -24.49
N TYR A 623 8.56 15.78 -23.94
CA TYR A 623 8.34 15.17 -22.64
C TYR A 623 9.51 15.41 -21.70
N PRO A 624 9.29 15.49 -20.38
CA PRO A 624 10.39 15.58 -19.43
C PRO A 624 11.26 14.32 -19.45
N PRO A 625 12.46 14.35 -18.85
CA PRO A 625 13.21 13.14 -18.59
C PRO A 625 12.42 12.17 -17.69
N MET A 626 12.38 10.88 -18.04
CA MET A 626 11.56 9.89 -17.37
C MET A 626 12.34 8.61 -17.06
N PHE A 627 12.17 8.09 -15.85
CA PHE A 627 12.58 6.75 -15.46
C PHE A 627 11.32 5.94 -15.11
N ILE A 628 11.09 4.91 -15.91
CA ILE A 628 9.94 4.00 -15.80
C ILE A 628 10.47 2.65 -15.31
N SER A 629 9.82 2.06 -14.31
CA SER A 629 10.15 0.71 -13.85
C SER A 629 8.98 -0.25 -14.00
N GLY A 630 9.25 -1.57 -13.96
CA GLY A 630 8.25 -2.62 -14.00
C GLY A 630 8.77 -3.92 -13.39
N GLY A 631 7.89 -4.82 -13.01
CA GLY A 631 8.19 -6.18 -12.58
C GLY A 631 7.65 -7.21 -13.57
N LEU A 632 8.46 -8.22 -13.94
CA LEU A 632 8.03 -9.24 -14.91
C LEU A 632 6.88 -10.09 -14.36
N ASN A 633 6.91 -10.36 -13.05
CA ASN A 633 5.94 -11.21 -12.35
C ASN A 633 4.83 -10.41 -11.65
N ASP A 634 4.68 -9.13 -12.00
CA ASP A 634 3.71 -8.23 -11.38
C ASP A 634 2.26 -8.65 -11.76
N PRO A 635 1.43 -9.09 -10.78
CA PRO A 635 0.05 -9.49 -11.06
C PRO A 635 -0.93 -8.30 -11.00
N ARG A 636 -0.50 -7.14 -10.46
CA ARG A 636 -1.37 -5.97 -10.26
C ARG A 636 -1.32 -5.02 -11.44
N VAL A 637 -0.08 -4.58 -11.80
CA VAL A 637 0.19 -3.79 -13.00
C VAL A 637 1.14 -4.59 -13.87
N THR A 638 0.62 -5.19 -14.90
CA THR A 638 1.35 -6.13 -15.72
C THR A 638 2.55 -5.47 -16.44
N TYR A 639 3.66 -6.19 -16.55
CA TYR A 639 4.93 -5.69 -17.10
C TYR A 639 4.81 -5.01 -18.48
N TRP A 640 3.79 -5.36 -19.26
CA TRP A 640 3.61 -4.77 -20.58
C TRP A 640 3.05 -3.36 -20.55
N GLU A 641 2.39 -2.91 -19.49
CA GLU A 641 1.90 -1.54 -19.38
C GLU A 641 3.04 -0.51 -19.44
N PRO A 642 4.04 -0.55 -18.53
CA PRO A 642 5.21 0.33 -18.63
C PRO A 642 5.99 0.12 -19.92
N ALA A 643 6.10 -1.11 -20.42
CA ALA A 643 6.84 -1.42 -21.65
C ALA A 643 6.17 -0.83 -22.90
N LYS A 644 4.86 -0.98 -23.05
CA LYS A 644 4.07 -0.38 -24.12
C LYS A 644 4.14 1.14 -24.08
N TRP A 645 4.00 1.71 -22.89
CA TRP A 645 4.05 3.16 -22.69
C TRP A 645 5.41 3.74 -23.08
N ALA A 646 6.50 3.14 -22.60
CA ALA A 646 7.86 3.54 -22.96
C ALA A 646 8.10 3.45 -24.48
N ALA A 647 7.66 2.35 -25.12
CA ALA A 647 7.77 2.16 -26.57
C ALA A 647 7.04 3.26 -27.35
N LYS A 648 5.78 3.58 -26.97
CA LYS A 648 4.97 4.60 -27.62
C LYS A 648 5.52 6.00 -27.40
N LEU A 649 5.93 6.34 -26.18
CA LEU A 649 6.59 7.61 -25.87
C LEU A 649 7.84 7.80 -26.74
N ARG A 650 8.72 6.80 -26.78
CA ARG A 650 9.98 6.88 -27.54
C ARG A 650 9.76 7.06 -29.04
N ALA A 651 8.71 6.44 -29.58
CA ALA A 651 8.36 6.58 -31.01
C ALA A 651 7.68 7.91 -31.35
N THR A 652 7.13 8.63 -30.35
CA THR A 652 6.21 9.75 -30.59
C THR A 652 6.77 11.09 -30.11
N LYS A 653 7.58 11.12 -29.02
CA LYS A 653 8.14 12.35 -28.46
C LYS A 653 9.01 13.11 -29.48
N THR A 654 9.06 14.45 -29.36
CA THR A 654 9.75 15.33 -30.30
C THR A 654 11.05 15.95 -29.74
N ASP A 655 11.43 15.54 -28.55
CA ASP A 655 12.63 16.00 -27.80
C ASP A 655 13.68 14.89 -27.70
N ASP A 656 14.85 15.22 -27.17
CA ASP A 656 15.98 14.31 -26.90
C ASP A 656 16.12 13.98 -25.42
N ASN A 657 15.16 14.34 -24.56
CA ASN A 657 15.20 14.06 -23.14
C ASN A 657 15.26 12.55 -22.88
N LEU A 658 15.97 12.18 -21.82
CA LEU A 658 16.23 10.79 -21.48
C LEU A 658 14.93 10.08 -21.09
N LEU A 659 14.68 8.92 -21.70
CA LEU A 659 13.61 8.01 -21.37
C LEU A 659 14.22 6.63 -21.08
N LEU A 660 14.09 6.18 -19.84
CA LEU A 660 14.60 4.89 -19.37
C LEU A 660 13.45 3.98 -19.01
N LEU A 661 13.56 2.71 -19.39
CA LEU A 661 12.72 1.63 -18.91
C LEU A 661 13.62 0.58 -18.26
N LYS A 662 13.25 0.16 -17.03
CA LYS A 662 13.88 -0.95 -16.30
C LYS A 662 12.81 -1.96 -15.90
N THR A 663 12.98 -3.21 -16.31
CA THR A 663 12.11 -4.30 -15.87
C THR A 663 12.88 -5.22 -14.93
N ASN A 664 12.38 -5.39 -13.71
CA ASN A 664 12.91 -6.36 -12.76
C ASN A 664 12.43 -7.76 -13.17
N MET A 665 13.34 -8.56 -13.74
CA MET A 665 13.00 -9.85 -14.37
C MET A 665 12.62 -10.93 -13.36
N GLY A 666 13.00 -10.79 -12.08
CA GLY A 666 12.71 -11.74 -11.00
C GLY A 666 11.85 -11.15 -9.88
N ALA A 667 11.08 -10.09 -10.15
CA ALA A 667 10.27 -9.43 -9.14
C ALA A 667 8.84 -9.12 -9.64
N GLY A 668 7.92 -8.90 -8.70
CA GLY A 668 6.55 -8.47 -8.95
C GLY A 668 6.32 -7.01 -8.59
N HIS A 669 5.09 -6.69 -8.16
CA HIS A 669 4.65 -5.32 -7.86
C HIS A 669 5.48 -4.65 -6.75
N GLY A 670 5.94 -5.40 -5.77
CA GLY A 670 6.75 -4.89 -4.65
C GLY A 670 8.20 -4.52 -4.99
N GLY A 671 8.66 -4.71 -6.24
CA GLY A 671 10.07 -4.57 -6.60
C GLY A 671 10.90 -5.76 -6.09
N LYS A 672 12.20 -5.57 -5.95
CA LYS A 672 13.09 -6.61 -5.43
C LYS A 672 12.86 -6.88 -3.96
N SER A 673 12.99 -8.13 -3.54
CA SER A 673 12.88 -8.49 -2.13
C SER A 673 14.19 -8.22 -1.37
N GLY A 674 14.05 -8.05 -0.04
CA GLY A 674 15.17 -7.68 0.81
C GLY A 674 15.29 -6.17 1.05
N ARG A 675 15.59 -5.78 2.29
CA ARG A 675 15.58 -4.35 2.70
C ARG A 675 16.69 -3.51 2.07
N PHE A 676 17.83 -4.12 1.70
CA PHE A 676 18.93 -3.38 1.08
C PHE A 676 18.82 -3.33 -0.44
N GLU A 677 18.21 -4.34 -1.07
CA GLU A 677 17.95 -4.31 -2.51
C GLU A 677 16.95 -3.20 -2.88
N SER A 678 15.91 -2.97 -2.06
CA SER A 678 14.97 -1.85 -2.25
C SER A 678 15.65 -0.48 -2.10
N LEU A 679 16.64 -0.36 -1.21
CA LEU A 679 17.43 0.88 -1.10
C LEU A 679 18.26 1.16 -2.36
N ARG A 680 18.72 0.12 -3.05
CA ARG A 680 19.47 0.30 -4.30
C ARG A 680 18.57 0.82 -5.41
N GLU A 681 17.34 0.34 -5.48
CA GLU A 681 16.34 0.87 -6.41
C GLU A 681 16.06 2.36 -6.11
N ALA A 682 15.80 2.71 -4.85
CA ALA A 682 15.63 4.10 -4.44
C ALA A 682 16.86 4.98 -4.73
N ALA A 683 18.07 4.44 -4.58
CA ALA A 683 19.31 5.16 -4.93
C ALA A 683 19.44 5.41 -6.44
N GLU A 684 19.00 4.48 -7.29
CA GLU A 684 18.95 4.67 -8.75
C GLU A 684 17.96 5.77 -9.13
N GLU A 685 16.78 5.79 -8.55
CA GLU A 685 15.77 6.84 -8.76
C GLU A 685 16.27 8.21 -8.31
N HIS A 686 16.82 8.32 -7.11
CA HIS A 686 17.39 9.57 -6.61
C HIS A 686 18.58 10.03 -7.47
N ALA A 687 19.45 9.12 -7.91
CA ALA A 687 20.55 9.45 -8.80
C ALA A 687 20.06 10.00 -10.15
N PHE A 688 18.98 9.41 -10.70
CA PHE A 688 18.33 9.91 -11.91
C PHE A 688 17.79 11.33 -11.70
N VAL A 689 17.05 11.57 -10.62
CA VAL A 689 16.49 12.89 -10.28
C VAL A 689 17.61 13.94 -10.14
N LEU A 690 18.63 13.64 -9.35
CA LEU A 690 19.79 14.53 -9.15
C LEU A 690 20.50 14.85 -10.46
N TRP A 691 20.70 13.84 -11.31
CA TRP A 691 21.31 13.99 -12.61
C TRP A 691 20.50 14.91 -13.52
N GLN A 692 19.19 14.67 -13.65
CA GLN A 692 18.34 15.43 -14.58
C GLN A 692 18.15 16.88 -14.11
N LEU A 693 18.14 17.13 -12.80
CA LEU A 693 18.02 18.49 -12.25
C LEU A 693 19.37 19.21 -12.09
N GLY A 694 20.50 18.57 -12.47
CA GLY A 694 21.83 19.18 -12.40
C GLY A 694 22.32 19.42 -10.98
N VAL A 695 21.97 18.52 -10.04
CA VAL A 695 22.43 18.56 -8.65
C VAL A 695 23.53 17.51 -8.48
N ASP A 696 24.77 17.92 -8.60
CA ASP A 696 25.89 16.99 -8.82
C ASP A 696 26.52 16.38 -7.58
N SER A 697 26.06 16.63 -6.34
CA SER A 697 26.74 16.06 -5.16
C SER A 697 25.91 16.12 -3.89
#